data_520b7547782a6ab7455c02c9db739ac9
#
_entry.id   520b7547782a6ab7455c02c9db739ac9
#
_cell.length_a   1.000
_cell.length_b   1.000
_cell.length_c   1.000
_cell.angle_alpha   90.00
_cell.angle_beta   90.00
_cell.angle_gamma   90.00
#
_symmetry.space_group_name_H-M   'P 1'
#
loop_
_entity.id
_entity.type
_entity.pdbx_description
1 polymer ?
#
loop_
_entity_poly.entity_id
_entity_poly.type
_entity_poly.pdbx_seq_one_letter_code
_entity_poly.pdbx_strand_id
1 'polypeptide(L)'
;MNMNKGYIYIRIHTSYDKYNVCKLGKTINLIERNSTYKTGEVECGYFEYAIELDIKKLDIIEKLLQNHFTLLGYHYYLDGGIEFFTKDIITLIIPYLKTLNLQFTVLSKEQIKLIIRNNTIKKIFKKININNFINILTNKNNTIIPREHQINVLLKINDFYRDNNIGKLIHACGLGKALLGILIVQKLKCKTVIIGVPSLYLQKQMRKEIMKIYNNHDNILYIGGENGVKENDINKFISKKSDDCKFFITTYDSCHKLFNYEFDFKIGDEAHHLVGSDFEKTKDSFHKIKSNKTLFMTATEKVIENNKTNKVIYSMDDKSIFGELIDLKTINWAIENNKITDYNLIILKNTENEINDIINNLNLNDNSIMEHKDLFLSAFMSLKSIEKYDELTHILIYTNKTDHSELVKKYIDIILASNIININKENYYNKSLHSKSSENLYDIKLIDGSIKEGEISKFQKASWGIISGVYIFGEGFDCPKLNGVVFSENMESDIRIVQSTLRPNRLDSNFPNKKAYVIIPYIDTENFLTDNESFDKCRKIIAKIRNVDEKIEQKINVVTLNKPSYNYKQNDNISFCSIIEKTGELKKIILRLRYSKALGSQCSEEEDEYNYVREINKQLNIQSKEEYTNESVKIYHDNYIEYIKNPEEYFKLKGVWTNWYDFLGVDTQKFIQDKNDWINFCKENNVKSLDDYKELCKLYEKVPKNPLDFYIGCLDIPIELEFKTKRR
;
A
#
# COMPACT_ATOMS: atom_id res chain seq x y z
N MET A 1 -0.67 -12.66 -41.05
CA MET A 1 -1.32 -13.71 -40.23
C MET A 1 -0.33 -14.85 -40.04
N ASN A 2 0.33 -14.93 -38.90
CA ASN A 2 1.25 -16.03 -38.61
C ASN A 2 0.44 -17.18 -37.99
N MET A 3 0.04 -18.14 -38.82
CA MET A 3 -0.74 -19.31 -38.38
C MET A 3 0.12 -20.52 -37.95
N ASN A 4 1.41 -20.35 -37.68
CA ASN A 4 2.30 -21.47 -37.40
C ASN A 4 2.94 -21.42 -36.00
N LYS A 5 2.26 -20.82 -35.02
CA LYS A 5 2.82 -20.66 -33.66
C LYS A 5 2.05 -21.51 -32.65
N GLY A 6 2.80 -22.21 -31.81
CA GLY A 6 2.32 -22.91 -30.63
C GLY A 6 3.05 -22.47 -29.37
N TYR A 7 2.54 -22.83 -28.22
CA TYR A 7 3.06 -22.40 -26.92
C TYR A 7 3.23 -23.58 -25.97
N ILE A 8 4.40 -23.69 -25.38
CA ILE A 8 4.61 -24.48 -24.17
C ILE A 8 4.53 -23.52 -23.00
N TYR A 9 3.76 -23.83 -21.97
CA TYR A 9 3.54 -22.94 -20.85
C TYR A 9 3.80 -23.61 -19.51
N ILE A 10 4.21 -22.80 -18.54
CA ILE A 10 4.24 -23.13 -17.12
C ILE A 10 3.06 -22.44 -16.46
N ARG A 11 2.18 -23.23 -15.79
CA ARG A 11 1.04 -22.73 -15.05
C ARG A 11 1.22 -22.91 -13.56
N ILE A 12 0.90 -21.85 -12.82
CA ILE A 12 0.88 -21.80 -11.35
C ILE A 12 -0.56 -21.61 -10.88
N HIS A 13 -0.91 -22.26 -9.77
CA HIS A 13 -2.20 -22.11 -9.10
C HIS A 13 -2.00 -22.28 -7.59
N THR A 14 -2.79 -21.61 -6.76
CA THR A 14 -2.71 -21.68 -5.30
C THR A 14 -2.83 -23.11 -4.76
N SER A 15 -3.69 -23.93 -5.37
CA SER A 15 -3.81 -25.35 -5.01
C SER A 15 -2.54 -26.18 -5.28
N TYR A 16 -1.62 -25.69 -6.11
CA TYR A 16 -0.35 -26.35 -6.41
C TYR A 16 0.72 -26.03 -5.37
N ASP A 17 0.59 -24.91 -4.64
CA ASP A 17 1.58 -24.44 -3.69
C ASP A 17 1.81 -25.41 -2.53
N LYS A 18 0.74 -26.08 -2.07
CA LYS A 18 0.83 -27.12 -1.04
C LYS A 18 1.80 -28.24 -1.38
N TYR A 19 1.97 -28.54 -2.67
CA TYR A 19 2.82 -29.61 -3.17
C TYR A 19 4.13 -29.09 -3.77
N ASN A 20 4.34 -27.78 -3.76
CA ASN A 20 5.47 -27.10 -4.42
C ASN A 20 5.61 -27.47 -5.90
N VAL A 21 4.51 -27.55 -6.64
CA VAL A 21 4.52 -27.98 -8.03
C VAL A 21 4.00 -26.90 -8.98
N CYS A 22 4.36 -27.06 -10.25
CA CYS A 22 3.82 -26.30 -11.38
C CYS A 22 3.33 -27.27 -12.46
N LYS A 23 2.50 -26.78 -13.37
CA LYS A 23 2.00 -27.55 -14.50
C LYS A 23 2.73 -27.16 -15.78
N LEU A 24 3.36 -28.13 -16.46
CA LEU A 24 3.96 -28.00 -17.78
C LEU A 24 2.96 -28.50 -18.83
N GLY A 25 2.59 -27.67 -19.78
CA GLY A 25 1.65 -28.05 -20.82
C GLY A 25 1.85 -27.27 -22.11
N LYS A 26 1.09 -27.65 -23.14
CA LYS A 26 1.11 -26.97 -24.45
C LYS A 26 -0.27 -26.45 -24.86
N THR A 27 -0.28 -25.49 -25.77
CA THR A 27 -1.48 -25.00 -26.43
C THR A 27 -1.12 -24.32 -27.75
N ILE A 28 -2.05 -24.31 -28.67
CA ILE A 28 -1.97 -23.48 -29.88
C ILE A 28 -2.60 -22.10 -29.66
N ASN A 29 -3.33 -21.93 -28.52
CA ASN A 29 -4.05 -20.70 -28.21
C ASN A 29 -4.11 -20.48 -26.71
N LEU A 30 -3.25 -19.58 -26.18
CA LEU A 30 -3.18 -19.23 -24.76
C LEU A 30 -4.51 -18.71 -24.20
N ILE A 31 -5.31 -18.05 -25.03
CA ILE A 31 -6.56 -17.43 -24.61
C ILE A 31 -7.63 -18.48 -24.36
N GLU A 32 -7.79 -19.42 -25.29
CA GLU A 32 -8.73 -20.52 -25.14
C GLU A 32 -8.32 -21.43 -24.00
N ARG A 33 -7.02 -21.71 -23.88
CA ARG A 33 -6.49 -22.51 -22.78
C ARG A 33 -6.74 -21.86 -21.42
N ASN A 34 -6.53 -20.55 -21.30
CA ASN A 34 -6.86 -19.82 -20.07
C ASN A 34 -8.36 -19.84 -19.75
N SER A 35 -9.22 -19.77 -20.78
CA SER A 35 -10.68 -19.87 -20.60
C SER A 35 -11.09 -21.25 -20.11
N THR A 36 -10.47 -22.32 -20.64
CA THR A 36 -10.74 -23.71 -20.21
C THR A 36 -10.40 -23.91 -18.73
N TYR A 37 -9.29 -23.35 -18.26
CA TYR A 37 -8.94 -23.42 -16.83
C TYR A 37 -9.94 -22.69 -15.96
N LYS A 38 -10.37 -21.49 -16.35
CA LYS A 38 -11.33 -20.67 -15.58
C LYS A 38 -12.68 -21.35 -15.33
N THR A 39 -13.09 -22.28 -16.18
CA THR A 39 -14.37 -22.99 -16.00
C THR A 39 -14.33 -24.06 -14.92
N GLY A 40 -13.16 -24.51 -14.49
CA GLY A 40 -12.99 -25.57 -13.49
C GLY A 40 -12.28 -25.16 -12.21
N GLU A 41 -11.86 -23.90 -12.08
CA GLU A 41 -11.09 -23.40 -10.94
C GLU A 41 -11.91 -22.38 -10.13
N VAL A 42 -11.97 -22.54 -8.80
CA VAL A 42 -12.60 -21.58 -7.89
C VAL A 42 -11.78 -20.30 -7.82
N GLU A 43 -10.44 -20.43 -7.78
CA GLU A 43 -9.48 -19.35 -7.91
C GLU A 43 -8.74 -19.47 -9.24
N CYS A 44 -8.44 -18.35 -9.89
CA CYS A 44 -7.77 -18.36 -11.18
C CYS A 44 -6.26 -18.51 -11.03
N GLY A 45 -5.69 -19.64 -11.44
CA GLY A 45 -4.26 -19.75 -11.69
C GLY A 45 -3.78 -18.85 -12.83
N TYR A 46 -2.46 -18.78 -13.03
CA TYR A 46 -1.85 -17.94 -14.05
C TYR A 46 -0.70 -18.65 -14.77
N PHE A 47 -0.36 -18.17 -15.97
CA PHE A 47 0.82 -18.60 -16.68
C PHE A 47 2.03 -17.80 -16.18
N GLU A 48 3.04 -18.47 -15.64
CA GLU A 48 4.29 -17.84 -15.20
C GLU A 48 5.07 -17.31 -16.39
N TYR A 49 5.19 -18.12 -17.42
CA TYR A 49 5.65 -17.74 -18.76
C TYR A 49 5.14 -18.72 -19.80
N ALA A 50 5.27 -18.37 -21.07
CA ALA A 50 5.03 -19.27 -22.20
C ALA A 50 6.16 -19.16 -23.22
N ILE A 51 6.49 -20.27 -23.85
CA ILE A 51 7.53 -20.38 -24.86
C ILE A 51 6.84 -20.53 -26.22
N GLU A 52 6.93 -19.50 -27.03
CA GLU A 52 6.39 -19.47 -28.38
C GLU A 52 7.38 -20.15 -29.34
N LEU A 53 6.90 -21.12 -30.12
CA LEU A 53 7.69 -21.89 -31.09
C LEU A 53 6.83 -22.33 -32.26
N ASP A 54 7.47 -22.96 -33.30
CA ASP A 54 6.77 -23.48 -34.45
C ASP A 54 5.80 -24.61 -33.99
N ILE A 55 4.53 -24.52 -34.42
CA ILE A 55 3.49 -25.48 -34.08
C ILE A 55 3.86 -26.92 -34.46
N LYS A 56 4.63 -27.12 -35.52
CA LYS A 56 5.09 -28.44 -35.96
C LYS A 56 6.04 -29.12 -34.97
N LYS A 57 6.73 -28.34 -34.16
CA LYS A 57 7.68 -28.81 -33.13
C LYS A 57 7.04 -28.94 -31.76
N LEU A 58 5.81 -28.45 -31.57
CA LEU A 58 5.16 -28.30 -30.27
C LEU A 58 5.07 -29.63 -29.51
N ASP A 59 4.58 -30.68 -30.14
CA ASP A 59 4.38 -31.99 -29.52
C ASP A 59 5.72 -32.67 -29.18
N ILE A 60 6.70 -32.50 -30.04
CA ILE A 60 8.04 -33.10 -29.88
C ILE A 60 8.75 -32.45 -28.70
N ILE A 61 8.71 -31.12 -28.63
CA ILE A 61 9.42 -30.38 -27.59
C ILE A 61 8.73 -30.52 -26.22
N GLU A 62 7.39 -30.57 -26.16
CA GLU A 62 6.68 -30.87 -24.92
C GLU A 62 7.09 -32.24 -24.36
N LYS A 63 7.02 -33.30 -25.18
CA LYS A 63 7.41 -34.66 -24.77
C LYS A 63 8.87 -34.71 -24.35
N LEU A 64 9.75 -34.02 -25.07
CA LEU A 64 11.18 -33.97 -24.76
C LEU A 64 11.42 -33.30 -23.41
N LEU A 65 10.75 -32.19 -23.10
CA LEU A 65 10.83 -31.54 -21.80
C LEU A 65 10.27 -32.43 -20.68
N GLN A 66 9.10 -33.04 -20.88
CA GLN A 66 8.51 -33.94 -19.90
C GLN A 66 9.44 -35.11 -19.61
N ASN A 67 9.98 -35.79 -20.63
CA ASN A 67 10.90 -36.91 -20.47
C ASN A 67 12.20 -36.48 -19.77
N HIS A 68 12.79 -35.34 -20.19
CA HIS A 68 14.05 -34.83 -19.61
C HIS A 68 13.89 -34.55 -18.12
N PHE A 69 12.89 -33.81 -17.72
CA PHE A 69 12.66 -33.47 -16.33
C PHE A 69 12.14 -34.65 -15.49
N THR A 70 11.48 -35.61 -16.08
CA THR A 70 11.14 -36.88 -15.41
C THR A 70 12.38 -37.70 -15.10
N LEU A 71 13.31 -37.83 -16.06
CA LEU A 71 14.58 -38.55 -15.85
C LEU A 71 15.46 -37.88 -14.79
N LEU A 72 15.36 -36.56 -14.64
CA LEU A 72 16.08 -35.80 -13.60
C LEU A 72 15.37 -35.81 -12.23
N GLY A 73 14.22 -36.50 -12.10
CA GLY A 73 13.50 -36.63 -10.83
C GLY A 73 12.60 -35.47 -10.46
N TYR A 74 12.34 -34.53 -11.37
CA TYR A 74 11.48 -33.37 -11.11
C TYR A 74 9.98 -33.63 -11.34
N HIS A 75 9.61 -34.81 -11.87
CA HIS A 75 8.21 -35.17 -12.09
C HIS A 75 7.51 -35.45 -10.76
N TYR A 76 6.30 -34.90 -10.60
CA TYR A 76 5.47 -35.12 -9.42
C TYR A 76 4.20 -35.89 -9.79
N TYR A 77 4.04 -37.09 -9.21
CA TYR A 77 2.89 -37.92 -9.43
C TYR A 77 1.75 -37.52 -8.49
N LEU A 78 0.77 -36.75 -9.02
CA LEU A 78 -0.51 -36.54 -8.37
C LEU A 78 -1.54 -37.49 -8.97
N ASP A 79 -2.52 -37.92 -8.20
CA ASP A 79 -3.62 -38.75 -8.67
C ASP A 79 -4.26 -38.14 -9.94
N GLY A 80 -4.02 -38.74 -11.08
CA GLY A 80 -4.55 -38.33 -12.38
C GLY A 80 -3.76 -37.29 -13.18
N GLY A 81 -2.60 -36.83 -12.73
CA GLY A 81 -1.86 -35.76 -13.42
C GLY A 81 -0.44 -36.11 -13.86
N ILE A 82 -0.20 -36.35 -15.16
CA ILE A 82 1.13 -36.59 -15.74
C ILE A 82 1.90 -35.32 -16.13
N GLU A 83 1.30 -34.14 -15.96
CA GLU A 83 1.84 -32.84 -16.40
C GLU A 83 2.38 -32.00 -15.25
N PHE A 84 2.53 -32.57 -14.02
CA PHE A 84 3.00 -31.86 -12.84
C PHE A 84 4.46 -32.12 -12.55
N PHE A 85 5.20 -31.03 -12.25
CA PHE A 85 6.63 -31.05 -11.95
C PHE A 85 6.90 -30.14 -10.77
N THR A 86 8.00 -30.37 -10.05
CA THR A 86 8.41 -29.45 -8.99
C THR A 86 8.71 -28.08 -9.57
N LYS A 87 8.49 -27.01 -8.80
CA LYS A 87 8.67 -25.63 -9.27
C LYS A 87 10.10 -25.32 -9.72
N ASP A 88 11.07 -26.14 -9.37
CA ASP A 88 12.47 -25.99 -9.78
C ASP A 88 12.62 -25.95 -11.31
N ILE A 89 11.78 -26.67 -12.05
CA ILE A 89 11.84 -26.66 -13.53
C ILE A 89 11.58 -25.27 -14.13
N ILE A 90 10.92 -24.37 -13.42
CA ILE A 90 10.60 -23.01 -13.90
C ILE A 90 11.87 -22.30 -14.38
N THR A 91 12.96 -22.43 -13.65
CA THR A 91 14.25 -21.83 -13.99
C THR A 91 15.09 -22.66 -14.94
N LEU A 92 14.84 -23.97 -15.07
CA LEU A 92 15.66 -24.93 -15.79
C LEU A 92 15.26 -25.11 -17.27
N ILE A 93 13.98 -24.91 -17.60
CA ILE A 93 13.45 -25.14 -18.96
C ILE A 93 14.15 -24.26 -20.00
N ILE A 94 14.24 -22.95 -19.76
CA ILE A 94 14.82 -22.00 -20.72
C ILE A 94 16.30 -22.27 -20.99
N PRO A 95 17.18 -22.47 -19.96
CA PRO A 95 18.55 -22.91 -20.18
C PRO A 95 18.66 -24.20 -20.98
N TYR A 96 17.85 -25.20 -20.65
CA TYR A 96 17.85 -26.46 -21.37
C TYR A 96 17.47 -26.32 -22.84
N LEU A 97 16.41 -25.57 -23.16
CA LEU A 97 16.02 -25.32 -24.55
C LEU A 97 17.08 -24.57 -25.36
N LYS A 98 17.86 -23.71 -24.72
CA LYS A 98 19.01 -23.03 -25.36
C LYS A 98 20.11 -24.02 -25.75
N THR A 99 20.33 -25.07 -24.97
CA THR A 99 21.34 -26.11 -25.33
C THR A 99 20.94 -26.89 -26.57
N LEU A 100 19.66 -26.92 -26.91
CA LEU A 100 19.14 -27.63 -28.08
C LEU A 100 19.20 -26.80 -29.40
N ASN A 101 19.77 -25.60 -29.37
CA ASN A 101 19.85 -24.68 -30.53
C ASN A 101 18.47 -24.41 -31.21
N LEU A 102 17.42 -24.37 -30.44
CA LEU A 102 16.06 -24.12 -30.92
C LEU A 102 15.78 -22.61 -31.00
N GLN A 103 15.08 -22.21 -32.06
CA GLN A 103 14.52 -20.85 -32.14
C GLN A 103 13.18 -20.81 -31.40
N PHE A 104 13.10 -19.97 -30.37
CA PHE A 104 11.90 -19.73 -29.61
C PHE A 104 11.87 -18.32 -29.02
N THR A 105 10.67 -17.86 -28.66
CA THR A 105 10.47 -16.59 -27.96
C THR A 105 9.84 -16.87 -26.60
N VAL A 106 10.35 -16.26 -25.55
CA VAL A 106 9.77 -16.37 -24.20
C VAL A 106 8.80 -15.21 -24.01
N LEU A 107 7.55 -15.51 -23.69
CA LEU A 107 6.55 -14.53 -23.30
C LEU A 107 6.47 -14.50 -21.78
N SER A 108 6.68 -13.32 -21.20
CA SER A 108 6.55 -13.12 -19.75
C SER A 108 5.08 -13.20 -19.31
N LYS A 109 4.88 -13.35 -18.02
CA LYS A 109 3.57 -13.32 -17.36
C LYS A 109 2.76 -12.08 -17.77
N GLU A 110 3.40 -10.92 -17.82
CA GLU A 110 2.79 -9.65 -18.19
C GLU A 110 2.37 -9.63 -19.67
N GLN A 111 3.23 -10.11 -20.54
CA GLN A 111 2.94 -10.21 -21.98
C GLN A 111 1.76 -11.17 -22.25
N ILE A 112 1.70 -12.30 -21.55
CA ILE A 112 0.60 -13.25 -21.66
C ILE A 112 -0.70 -12.63 -21.13
N LYS A 113 -0.65 -11.96 -19.97
CA LYS A 113 -1.81 -11.22 -19.43
C LYS A 113 -2.32 -10.19 -20.44
N LEU A 114 -1.43 -9.48 -21.12
CA LEU A 114 -1.79 -8.50 -22.15
C LEU A 114 -2.46 -9.15 -23.37
N ILE A 115 -1.94 -10.28 -23.84
CA ILE A 115 -2.53 -11.06 -24.96
C ILE A 115 -3.95 -11.53 -24.62
N ILE A 116 -4.13 -12.11 -23.42
CA ILE A 116 -5.42 -12.60 -22.94
C ILE A 116 -6.41 -11.43 -22.82
N ARG A 117 -5.97 -10.32 -22.23
CA ARG A 117 -6.77 -9.12 -22.02
C ARG A 117 -7.21 -8.46 -23.32
N ASN A 118 -6.28 -8.26 -24.27
CA ASN A 118 -6.59 -7.61 -25.55
C ASN A 118 -7.62 -8.38 -26.35
N ASN A 119 -7.68 -9.70 -26.21
CA ASN A 119 -8.67 -10.51 -26.92
C ASN A 119 -10.01 -10.58 -26.18
N THR A 120 -10.01 -10.55 -24.86
CA THR A 120 -11.26 -10.39 -24.07
C THR A 120 -11.92 -9.05 -24.42
N ILE A 121 -11.14 -7.99 -24.54
CA ILE A 121 -11.58 -6.69 -25.02
C ILE A 121 -12.13 -6.79 -26.45
N LYS A 122 -11.41 -7.42 -27.38
CA LYS A 122 -11.89 -7.63 -28.77
C LYS A 122 -13.17 -8.46 -28.84
N LYS A 123 -13.37 -9.48 -27.99
CA LYS A 123 -14.61 -10.26 -27.92
C LYS A 123 -15.79 -9.46 -27.36
N ILE A 124 -15.55 -8.65 -26.32
CA ILE A 124 -16.55 -7.74 -25.76
C ILE A 124 -16.90 -6.69 -26.81
N PHE A 125 -15.91 -6.13 -27.48
CA PHE A 125 -16.11 -5.15 -28.55
C PHE A 125 -16.79 -5.73 -29.80
N LYS A 126 -16.61 -7.00 -30.15
CA LYS A 126 -17.35 -7.67 -31.22
C LYS A 126 -18.81 -7.98 -30.88
N LYS A 127 -19.12 -8.21 -29.60
CA LYS A 127 -20.49 -8.48 -29.12
C LYS A 127 -21.32 -7.21 -28.92
N ILE A 128 -20.68 -6.09 -28.69
CA ILE A 128 -21.29 -4.78 -28.54
C ILE A 128 -21.01 -4.03 -29.85
N ASN A 129 -22.04 -3.68 -30.58
CA ASN A 129 -21.91 -2.71 -31.69
C ASN A 129 -21.56 -1.36 -31.03
N ILE A 130 -20.23 -1.12 -30.85
CA ILE A 130 -19.65 0.00 -30.10
C ILE A 130 -20.17 1.32 -30.62
N ASN A 131 -20.34 1.44 -31.94
CA ASN A 131 -20.88 2.66 -32.53
C ASN A 131 -22.31 2.93 -32.05
N ASN A 132 -23.14 1.90 -31.85
CA ASN A 132 -24.45 2.07 -31.24
C ASN A 132 -24.37 2.37 -29.73
N PHE A 133 -23.43 1.76 -29.02
CA PHE A 133 -23.27 2.01 -27.57
C PHE A 133 -22.65 3.39 -27.30
N ILE A 134 -21.66 3.79 -28.09
CA ILE A 134 -21.09 5.13 -28.05
C ILE A 134 -22.14 6.16 -28.49
N ASN A 135 -22.93 5.90 -29.54
CA ASN A 135 -23.99 6.78 -30.00
C ASN A 135 -25.16 6.93 -29.00
N ILE A 136 -25.39 5.91 -28.15
CA ILE A 136 -26.37 6.00 -27.04
C ILE A 136 -25.82 6.85 -25.87
N LEU A 137 -24.50 6.84 -25.65
CA LEU A 137 -23.84 7.59 -24.58
C LEU A 137 -23.37 8.98 -25.01
N THR A 138 -23.27 9.24 -26.31
CA THR A 138 -22.84 10.55 -26.85
C THR A 138 -24.02 11.24 -27.53
N ASN A 139 -24.64 12.19 -26.87
CA ASN A 139 -25.38 13.23 -27.57
C ASN A 139 -24.37 13.99 -28.45
N LYS A 140 -24.79 14.32 -29.66
CA LYS A 140 -24.05 14.80 -30.85
C LYS A 140 -22.85 15.77 -30.68
N ASN A 141 -22.49 16.21 -29.44
CA ASN A 141 -21.47 17.23 -29.21
C ASN A 141 -20.40 16.93 -28.15
N ASN A 142 -20.41 15.78 -27.44
CA ASN A 142 -19.40 15.48 -26.42
C ASN A 142 -18.94 14.03 -26.50
N THR A 143 -17.71 13.83 -26.97
CA THR A 143 -17.09 12.51 -27.14
C THR A 143 -16.32 12.05 -25.89
N ILE A 144 -17.00 11.84 -24.75
CA ILE A 144 -16.37 11.17 -23.61
C ILE A 144 -16.46 9.66 -23.81
N ILE A 145 -15.31 9.05 -23.96
CA ILE A 145 -15.20 7.60 -24.02
C ILE A 145 -14.99 7.08 -22.60
N PRO A 146 -15.97 6.34 -22.01
CA PRO A 146 -15.80 5.76 -20.69
C PRO A 146 -14.64 4.74 -20.70
N ARG A 147 -13.91 4.68 -19.59
CA ARG A 147 -12.84 3.67 -19.43
C ARG A 147 -13.44 2.26 -19.35
N GLU A 148 -12.69 1.23 -19.71
CA GLU A 148 -13.12 -0.17 -19.73
C GLU A 148 -13.87 -0.61 -18.45
N HIS A 149 -13.30 -0.33 -17.27
CA HIS A 149 -13.93 -0.68 -16.00
C HIS A 149 -15.26 0.05 -15.77
N GLN A 150 -15.40 1.27 -16.29
CA GLN A 150 -16.65 2.03 -16.24
C GLN A 150 -17.69 1.41 -17.19
N ILE A 151 -17.27 0.98 -18.40
CA ILE A 151 -18.15 0.27 -19.35
C ILE A 151 -18.69 -1.01 -18.70
N ASN A 152 -17.84 -1.77 -18.00
CA ASN A 152 -18.25 -3.01 -17.33
C ASN A 152 -19.34 -2.76 -16.27
N VAL A 153 -19.28 -1.67 -15.53
CA VAL A 153 -20.34 -1.26 -14.60
C VAL A 153 -21.61 -0.88 -15.36
N LEU A 154 -21.48 -0.03 -16.40
CA LEU A 154 -22.62 0.43 -17.19
C LEU A 154 -23.38 -0.71 -17.90
N LEU A 155 -22.72 -1.79 -18.26
CA LEU A 155 -23.35 -2.96 -18.87
C LEU A 155 -24.30 -3.70 -17.91
N LYS A 156 -23.95 -3.78 -16.63
CA LYS A 156 -24.74 -4.50 -15.61
C LYS A 156 -25.72 -3.63 -14.83
N ILE A 157 -25.64 -2.31 -14.97
CA ILE A 157 -26.36 -1.39 -14.07
C ILE A 157 -27.89 -1.47 -14.20
N ASN A 158 -28.42 -1.70 -15.41
CA ASN A 158 -29.85 -1.85 -15.61
C ASN A 158 -30.39 -3.12 -14.94
N ASP A 159 -29.68 -4.23 -15.04
CA ASP A 159 -30.06 -5.49 -14.40
C ASP A 159 -29.95 -5.35 -12.89
N PHE A 160 -28.89 -4.72 -12.38
CA PHE A 160 -28.74 -4.44 -10.96
C PHE A 160 -29.90 -3.67 -10.38
N TYR A 161 -30.28 -2.54 -10.98
CA TYR A 161 -31.36 -1.68 -10.50
C TYR A 161 -32.78 -2.15 -10.89
N ARG A 162 -32.92 -3.28 -11.57
CA ARG A 162 -34.19 -3.99 -11.70
C ARG A 162 -34.53 -4.74 -10.41
N ASP A 163 -33.50 -5.33 -9.77
CA ASP A 163 -33.66 -6.22 -8.63
C ASP A 163 -33.32 -5.51 -7.30
N ASN A 164 -32.63 -4.38 -7.31
CA ASN A 164 -32.18 -3.62 -6.15
C ASN A 164 -32.53 -2.14 -6.27
N ASN A 165 -32.82 -1.48 -5.15
CA ASN A 165 -33.05 -0.03 -5.12
C ASN A 165 -31.82 0.76 -4.62
N ILE A 166 -30.92 0.09 -3.89
CA ILE A 166 -29.76 0.71 -3.29
C ILE A 166 -28.51 -0.12 -3.68
N GLY A 167 -27.44 0.57 -4.06
CA GLY A 167 -26.18 -0.07 -4.38
C GLY A 167 -24.97 0.75 -4.00
N LYS A 168 -23.84 0.07 -3.78
CA LYS A 168 -22.55 0.71 -3.49
C LYS A 168 -21.50 0.38 -4.53
N LEU A 169 -20.65 1.37 -4.84
CA LEU A 169 -19.52 1.30 -5.75
C LEU A 169 -18.24 1.64 -4.99
N ILE A 170 -17.35 0.68 -4.87
CA ILE A 170 -16.09 0.85 -4.14
C ILE A 170 -14.96 0.83 -5.15
N HIS A 171 -14.48 2.01 -5.55
CA HIS A 171 -13.40 2.18 -6.51
C HIS A 171 -12.28 3.04 -5.91
N ALA A 172 -11.04 2.62 -6.06
CA ALA A 172 -9.87 3.37 -5.62
C ALA A 172 -9.86 4.81 -6.16
N CYS A 173 -9.14 5.71 -5.48
CA CYS A 173 -8.95 7.08 -5.94
C CYS A 173 -8.37 7.11 -7.36
N GLY A 174 -8.76 8.10 -8.18
CA GLY A 174 -8.25 8.24 -9.56
C GLY A 174 -8.98 7.41 -10.63
N LEU A 175 -9.89 6.52 -10.25
CA LEU A 175 -10.63 5.68 -11.22
C LEU A 175 -11.85 6.38 -11.86
N GLY A 176 -12.13 7.64 -11.50
CA GLY A 176 -13.22 8.44 -12.11
C GLY A 176 -14.61 8.04 -11.62
N LYS A 177 -14.79 7.80 -10.32
CA LYS A 177 -16.07 7.47 -9.68
C LYS A 177 -17.16 8.50 -9.97
N ALA A 178 -16.86 9.80 -9.78
CA ALA A 178 -17.80 10.88 -9.98
C ALA A 178 -18.37 10.88 -11.42
N LEU A 179 -17.50 10.78 -12.44
CA LEU A 179 -17.93 10.65 -13.83
C LEU A 179 -18.79 9.39 -14.06
N LEU A 180 -18.39 8.26 -13.47
CA LEU A 180 -19.15 7.00 -13.58
C LEU A 180 -20.56 7.14 -12.98
N GLY A 181 -20.71 7.82 -11.83
CA GLY A 181 -22.01 8.13 -11.25
C GLY A 181 -22.91 8.91 -12.21
N ILE A 182 -22.37 9.93 -12.90
CA ILE A 182 -23.11 10.71 -13.90
C ILE A 182 -23.47 9.89 -15.15
N LEU A 183 -22.56 9.02 -15.61
CA LEU A 183 -22.83 8.09 -16.71
C LEU A 183 -23.94 7.08 -16.35
N ILE A 184 -24.01 6.64 -15.09
CA ILE A 184 -25.10 5.78 -14.60
C ILE A 184 -26.43 6.53 -14.66
N VAL A 185 -26.48 7.80 -14.20
CA VAL A 185 -27.67 8.66 -14.29
C VAL A 185 -28.16 8.76 -15.74
N GLN A 186 -27.25 9.03 -16.67
CA GLN A 186 -27.56 9.10 -18.11
C GLN A 186 -28.08 7.76 -18.63
N LYS A 187 -27.46 6.65 -18.29
CA LYS A 187 -27.84 5.30 -18.70
C LYS A 187 -29.24 4.91 -18.21
N LEU A 188 -29.58 5.30 -16.98
CA LEU A 188 -30.89 5.05 -16.35
C LEU A 188 -31.96 6.07 -16.77
N LYS A 189 -31.59 7.12 -17.54
CA LYS A 189 -32.47 8.19 -18.02
C LYS A 189 -33.23 8.92 -16.89
N CYS A 190 -32.55 9.17 -15.76
CA CYS A 190 -33.15 9.88 -14.63
C CYS A 190 -33.46 11.34 -14.99
N LYS A 191 -34.55 11.90 -14.44
CA LYS A 191 -34.97 13.30 -14.66
C LYS A 191 -34.59 14.21 -13.50
N THR A 192 -34.60 13.68 -12.28
CA THR A 192 -34.25 14.41 -11.07
C THR A 192 -33.22 13.66 -10.27
N VAL A 193 -32.09 14.28 -9.99
CA VAL A 193 -30.95 13.64 -9.30
C VAL A 193 -30.46 14.51 -8.16
N ILE A 194 -30.34 13.92 -6.97
CA ILE A 194 -29.64 14.54 -5.84
C ILE A 194 -28.25 13.94 -5.67
N ILE A 195 -27.25 14.78 -5.46
CA ILE A 195 -25.86 14.38 -5.21
C ILE A 195 -25.41 14.99 -3.89
N GLY A 196 -25.14 14.14 -2.90
CA GLY A 196 -24.54 14.50 -1.62
C GLY A 196 -23.03 14.40 -1.68
N VAL A 197 -22.33 15.41 -1.18
CA VAL A 197 -20.87 15.47 -1.09
C VAL A 197 -20.45 16.04 0.29
N PRO A 198 -19.25 15.71 0.81
CA PRO A 198 -18.82 16.18 2.11
C PRO A 198 -18.39 17.66 2.17
N SER A 199 -18.07 18.28 1.03
CA SER A 199 -17.52 19.65 1.02
C SER A 199 -17.99 20.51 -0.16
N LEU A 200 -17.92 21.84 0.01
CA LEU A 200 -18.21 22.80 -1.05
C LEU A 200 -17.25 22.68 -2.25
N TYR A 201 -16.04 22.23 -1.99
CA TYR A 201 -15.07 21.98 -3.06
C TYR A 201 -15.51 20.83 -3.96
N LEU A 202 -15.89 19.69 -3.37
CA LEU A 202 -16.41 18.55 -4.12
C LEU A 202 -17.73 18.85 -4.85
N GLN A 203 -18.53 19.75 -4.31
CA GLN A 203 -19.72 20.27 -4.99
C GLN A 203 -19.34 20.95 -6.32
N LYS A 204 -18.32 21.80 -6.33
CA LYS A 204 -17.80 22.43 -7.57
C LYS A 204 -17.18 21.41 -8.53
N GLN A 205 -16.49 20.41 -8.01
CA GLN A 205 -15.91 19.34 -8.82
C GLN A 205 -17.00 18.48 -9.47
N MET A 206 -18.04 18.10 -8.72
CA MET A 206 -19.16 17.31 -9.25
C MET A 206 -19.85 18.05 -10.42
N ARG A 207 -20.00 19.38 -10.32
CA ARG A 207 -20.48 20.18 -11.46
C ARG A 207 -19.64 19.99 -12.71
N LYS A 208 -18.30 20.02 -12.58
CA LYS A 208 -17.41 19.81 -13.72
C LYS A 208 -17.67 18.46 -14.38
N GLU A 209 -17.91 17.42 -13.60
CA GLU A 209 -18.22 16.09 -14.13
C GLU A 209 -19.59 16.04 -14.83
N ILE A 210 -20.62 16.68 -14.24
CA ILE A 210 -21.95 16.80 -14.87
C ILE A 210 -21.84 17.54 -16.21
N MET A 211 -21.10 18.65 -16.25
CA MET A 211 -20.94 19.47 -17.45
C MET A 211 -20.25 18.75 -18.61
N LYS A 212 -19.44 17.72 -18.31
CA LYS A 212 -18.86 16.87 -19.36
C LYS A 212 -19.92 16.09 -20.17
N ILE A 213 -21.06 15.78 -19.55
CA ILE A 213 -22.11 14.93 -20.12
C ILE A 213 -23.33 15.73 -20.57
N TYR A 214 -23.81 16.64 -19.73
CA TYR A 214 -25.10 17.34 -19.93
C TYR A 214 -24.99 18.75 -20.52
N ASN A 215 -23.83 19.38 -20.44
CA ASN A 215 -23.51 20.70 -21.01
C ASN A 215 -24.59 21.81 -20.79
N ASN A 216 -25.39 21.71 -19.72
CA ASN A 216 -26.46 22.64 -19.40
C ASN A 216 -26.33 23.16 -17.96
N HIS A 217 -25.86 24.41 -17.82
CA HIS A 217 -25.64 25.06 -16.53
C HIS A 217 -26.95 25.35 -15.78
N ASP A 218 -28.03 25.57 -16.49
CA ASP A 218 -29.34 25.99 -15.93
C ASP A 218 -30.08 24.85 -15.23
N ASN A 219 -29.60 23.62 -15.39
CA ASN A 219 -30.20 22.43 -14.80
C ASN A 219 -29.41 21.94 -13.55
N ILE A 220 -28.55 22.78 -12.97
CA ILE A 220 -27.78 22.45 -11.77
C ILE A 220 -28.10 23.48 -10.67
N LEU A 221 -28.61 23.01 -9.53
CA LEU A 221 -28.85 23.80 -8.33
C LEU A 221 -27.90 23.39 -7.21
N TYR A 222 -27.22 24.37 -6.61
CA TYR A 222 -26.36 24.16 -5.44
C TYR A 222 -27.12 24.42 -4.15
N ILE A 223 -26.96 23.54 -3.17
CA ILE A 223 -27.58 23.67 -1.85
C ILE A 223 -26.50 23.60 -0.80
N GLY A 224 -26.30 24.68 -0.06
CA GLY A 224 -25.23 24.87 0.91
C GLY A 224 -24.28 26.01 0.53
N GLY A 225 -23.42 26.40 1.48
CA GLY A 225 -22.51 27.54 1.33
C GLY A 225 -23.16 28.90 1.70
N GLU A 226 -22.45 29.97 1.39
CA GLU A 226 -22.83 31.34 1.78
C GLU A 226 -24.13 31.84 1.10
N ASN A 227 -24.46 31.29 -0.07
CA ASN A 227 -25.69 31.60 -0.79
C ASN A 227 -26.82 30.71 -0.27
N GLY A 228 -27.54 31.21 0.73
CA GLY A 228 -28.66 30.51 1.36
C GLY A 228 -29.81 30.26 0.40
N VAL A 229 -29.83 29.14 -0.31
CA VAL A 229 -30.96 28.70 -1.15
C VAL A 229 -32.17 28.51 -0.27
N LYS A 230 -33.26 29.21 -0.60
CA LYS A 230 -34.55 29.14 0.09
C LYS A 230 -35.46 28.10 -0.58
N GLU A 231 -36.43 27.61 0.16
CA GLU A 231 -37.41 26.63 -0.34
C GLU A 231 -38.11 27.09 -1.64
N ASN A 232 -38.42 28.39 -1.75
CA ASN A 232 -38.98 28.95 -2.96
C ASN A 232 -38.07 28.81 -4.18
N ASP A 233 -36.77 28.87 -4.02
CA ASP A 233 -35.80 28.70 -5.11
C ASP A 233 -35.74 27.23 -5.57
N ILE A 234 -35.85 26.31 -4.63
CA ILE A 234 -35.92 24.87 -4.91
C ILE A 234 -37.21 24.57 -5.70
N ASN A 235 -38.37 25.11 -5.24
CA ASN A 235 -39.66 24.93 -5.89
C ASN A 235 -39.68 25.52 -7.31
N LYS A 236 -39.11 26.70 -7.49
CA LYS A 236 -38.96 27.33 -8.83
C LYS A 236 -38.08 26.48 -9.75
N PHE A 237 -37.00 25.94 -9.22
CA PHE A 237 -36.10 25.09 -10.00
C PHE A 237 -36.77 23.77 -10.40
N ILE A 238 -37.54 23.14 -9.51
CA ILE A 238 -38.30 21.92 -9.80
C ILE A 238 -39.36 22.18 -10.86
N SER A 239 -40.11 23.29 -10.75
CA SER A 239 -41.20 23.63 -11.69
C SER A 239 -40.71 24.09 -13.07
N LYS A 240 -39.43 24.46 -13.21
CA LYS A 240 -38.85 24.84 -14.50
C LYS A 240 -38.93 23.66 -15.48
N LYS A 241 -39.59 23.83 -16.60
CA LYS A 241 -39.64 22.82 -17.67
C LYS A 241 -38.27 22.62 -18.27
N SER A 242 -37.80 21.38 -18.33
CA SER A 242 -36.56 20.97 -18.97
C SER A 242 -36.68 19.54 -19.48
N ASP A 243 -36.18 19.30 -20.68
CA ASP A 243 -36.07 17.93 -21.24
C ASP A 243 -34.87 17.17 -20.66
N ASP A 244 -33.87 17.93 -20.19
CA ASP A 244 -32.66 17.39 -19.57
C ASP A 244 -32.84 17.09 -18.08
N CYS A 245 -31.97 16.26 -17.54
CA CYS A 245 -31.90 15.92 -16.14
C CYS A 245 -31.60 17.15 -15.27
N LYS A 246 -32.28 17.27 -14.14
CA LYS A 246 -32.03 18.30 -13.12
C LYS A 246 -31.18 17.72 -12.00
N PHE A 247 -30.11 18.44 -11.66
CA PHE A 247 -29.17 18.06 -10.63
C PHE A 247 -29.25 19.00 -9.43
N PHE A 248 -29.41 18.41 -8.24
CA PHE A 248 -29.34 19.07 -6.94
C PHE A 248 -28.06 18.63 -6.25
N ILE A 249 -27.05 19.49 -6.18
CA ILE A 249 -25.79 19.17 -5.54
C ILE A 249 -25.77 19.78 -4.14
N THR A 250 -25.70 18.98 -3.10
CA THR A 250 -25.75 19.42 -1.71
C THR A 250 -24.54 18.92 -0.92
N THR A 251 -24.10 19.71 0.08
CA THR A 251 -23.24 19.15 1.12
C THR A 251 -24.09 18.30 2.07
N TYR A 252 -23.47 17.30 2.71
CA TYR A 252 -24.16 16.48 3.71
C TYR A 252 -24.75 17.33 4.84
N ASP A 253 -24.09 18.41 5.24
CA ASP A 253 -24.56 19.34 6.27
C ASP A 253 -25.80 20.15 5.87
N SER A 254 -25.99 20.38 4.58
CA SER A 254 -27.09 21.20 4.06
C SER A 254 -28.25 20.40 3.46
N CYS A 255 -28.12 19.06 3.41
CA CYS A 255 -29.07 18.20 2.71
C CYS A 255 -30.47 18.15 3.37
N HIS A 256 -30.58 18.54 4.64
CA HIS A 256 -31.85 18.60 5.38
C HIS A 256 -32.89 19.50 4.68
N LYS A 257 -32.45 20.47 3.90
CA LYS A 257 -33.34 21.38 3.08
C LYS A 257 -34.10 20.62 1.99
N LEU A 258 -33.74 19.39 1.69
CA LEU A 258 -34.31 18.55 0.64
C LEU A 258 -35.19 17.43 1.14
N PHE A 259 -35.52 17.35 2.42
CA PHE A 259 -36.35 16.31 3.00
C PHE A 259 -37.71 16.08 2.40
N ASN A 260 -38.34 17.18 1.98
CA ASN A 260 -39.72 17.17 1.48
C ASN A 260 -39.80 16.85 -0.01
N TYR A 261 -38.69 16.54 -0.65
CA TYR A 261 -38.62 16.27 -2.08
C TYR A 261 -38.27 14.82 -2.38
N GLU A 262 -38.74 14.34 -3.52
CA GLU A 262 -38.45 12.99 -4.03
C GLU A 262 -37.63 13.06 -5.31
N PHE A 263 -36.70 12.15 -5.49
CA PHE A 263 -35.76 12.12 -6.61
C PHE A 263 -35.79 10.79 -7.34
N ASP A 264 -35.57 10.79 -8.64
CA ASP A 264 -35.39 9.53 -9.39
C ASP A 264 -34.14 8.80 -8.95
N PHE A 265 -33.06 9.55 -8.67
CA PHE A 265 -31.78 8.99 -8.31
C PHE A 265 -31.06 9.80 -7.22
N LYS A 266 -30.47 9.11 -6.28
CA LYS A 266 -29.67 9.71 -5.19
C LYS A 266 -28.24 9.17 -5.26
N ILE A 267 -27.24 10.06 -5.28
CA ILE A 267 -25.82 9.71 -5.24
C ILE A 267 -25.22 10.25 -3.94
N GLY A 268 -24.63 9.38 -3.14
CA GLY A 268 -23.76 9.75 -2.02
C GLY A 268 -22.29 9.56 -2.44
N ASP A 269 -21.58 10.66 -2.71
CA ASP A 269 -20.16 10.61 -3.03
C ASP A 269 -19.31 10.72 -1.77
N GLU A 270 -18.17 10.00 -1.71
CA GLU A 270 -17.39 9.76 -0.50
C GLU A 270 -18.27 9.28 0.67
N ALA A 271 -19.05 8.23 0.39
CA ALA A 271 -20.12 7.72 1.26
C ALA A 271 -19.64 7.23 2.64
N HIS A 272 -18.34 7.03 2.84
CA HIS A 272 -17.75 6.75 4.15
C HIS A 272 -18.00 7.88 5.17
N HIS A 273 -18.33 9.11 4.73
CA HIS A 273 -18.76 10.20 5.62
C HIS A 273 -20.15 9.99 6.19
N LEU A 274 -20.95 9.10 5.59
CA LEU A 274 -22.29 8.76 6.05
C LEU A 274 -22.31 7.60 7.06
N VAL A 275 -21.13 7.16 7.52
CA VAL A 275 -20.93 6.06 8.48
C VAL A 275 -20.64 6.61 9.88
N GLY A 276 -21.24 6.02 10.93
CA GLY A 276 -21.01 6.35 12.36
C GLY A 276 -22.27 6.48 13.20
N SER A 277 -22.15 6.95 14.45
CA SER A 277 -23.24 7.03 15.44
C SER A 277 -23.73 8.45 15.76
N ASP A 278 -23.01 9.50 15.36
CA ASP A 278 -23.34 10.89 15.71
C ASP A 278 -24.16 11.57 14.61
N PHE A 279 -25.45 11.27 14.59
CA PHE A 279 -26.31 11.60 13.45
C PHE A 279 -27.33 12.68 13.72
N GLU A 280 -27.28 13.31 14.88
CA GLU A 280 -28.42 14.13 15.33
C GLU A 280 -28.76 15.32 14.45
N LYS A 281 -27.92 15.75 13.50
CA LYS A 281 -28.28 16.92 12.66
C LYS A 281 -27.95 16.85 11.15
N THR A 282 -27.03 16.05 10.68
CA THR A 282 -26.55 16.19 9.27
C THR A 282 -26.60 14.90 8.45
N LYS A 283 -26.01 13.81 8.91
CA LYS A 283 -25.85 12.57 8.13
C LYS A 283 -27.15 11.77 7.99
N ASP A 284 -27.92 11.68 9.07
CA ASP A 284 -29.24 11.04 9.10
C ASP A 284 -30.18 11.68 8.05
N SER A 285 -30.00 12.97 7.82
CA SER A 285 -30.77 13.72 6.83
C SER A 285 -30.58 13.19 5.42
N PHE A 286 -29.36 12.86 5.00
CA PHE A 286 -29.11 12.37 3.63
C PHE A 286 -29.72 10.97 3.42
N HIS A 287 -29.64 10.08 4.41
CA HIS A 287 -30.28 8.76 4.32
C HIS A 287 -31.81 8.87 4.22
N LYS A 288 -32.43 9.83 4.90
CA LYS A 288 -33.88 10.07 4.92
C LYS A 288 -34.45 10.69 3.63
N ILE A 289 -33.61 11.28 2.78
CA ILE A 289 -34.09 11.82 1.50
C ILE A 289 -34.61 10.69 0.61
N LYS A 290 -35.85 10.82 0.17
CA LYS A 290 -36.52 9.84 -0.66
C LYS A 290 -35.99 9.82 -2.09
N SER A 291 -35.76 8.63 -2.61
CA SER A 291 -35.38 8.43 -4.01
C SER A 291 -35.80 7.04 -4.50
N ASN A 292 -36.08 6.93 -5.79
CA ASN A 292 -36.41 5.63 -6.40
C ASN A 292 -35.21 4.68 -6.39
N LYS A 293 -34.00 5.22 -6.64
CA LYS A 293 -32.73 4.47 -6.65
C LYS A 293 -31.64 5.26 -5.97
N THR A 294 -30.73 4.55 -5.31
CA THR A 294 -29.59 5.16 -4.59
C THR A 294 -28.27 4.50 -4.97
N LEU A 295 -27.24 5.29 -5.18
CA LEU A 295 -25.86 4.89 -5.40
C LEU A 295 -24.94 5.51 -4.34
N PHE A 296 -24.26 4.70 -3.57
CA PHE A 296 -23.18 5.14 -2.69
C PHE A 296 -21.84 4.89 -3.35
N MET A 297 -20.97 5.90 -3.40
CA MET A 297 -19.64 5.80 -3.99
C MET A 297 -18.57 6.16 -2.98
N THR A 298 -17.51 5.35 -2.91
CA THR A 298 -16.35 5.62 -2.06
C THR A 298 -15.09 4.95 -2.60
N ALA A 299 -13.93 5.38 -2.14
CA ALA A 299 -12.66 4.68 -2.38
C ALA A 299 -12.40 3.60 -1.33
N THR A 300 -12.93 3.76 -0.13
CA THR A 300 -12.68 2.88 1.03
C THR A 300 -13.99 2.55 1.72
N GLU A 301 -14.23 1.28 1.95
CA GLU A 301 -15.36 0.82 2.76
C GLU A 301 -15.07 1.12 4.24
N LYS A 302 -16.05 1.69 4.94
CA LYS A 302 -15.95 1.95 6.37
C LYS A 302 -16.97 1.09 7.10
N VAL A 303 -16.46 0.14 7.87
CA VAL A 303 -17.26 -0.76 8.72
C VAL A 303 -17.04 -0.39 10.18
N ILE A 304 -18.09 -0.32 10.95
CA ILE A 304 -18.05 -0.06 12.40
C ILE A 304 -18.64 -1.28 13.11
N GLU A 305 -17.85 -1.93 13.96
CA GLU A 305 -18.33 -2.98 14.82
C GLU A 305 -19.33 -2.44 15.84
N ASN A 306 -20.49 -3.10 15.94
CA ASN A 306 -21.60 -2.66 16.77
C ASN A 306 -21.35 -3.06 18.23
N ASN A 307 -20.62 -2.24 18.98
CA ASN A 307 -20.41 -2.42 20.41
C ASN A 307 -21.65 -1.92 21.18
N LYS A 308 -22.66 -2.78 21.34
CA LYS A 308 -23.75 -2.77 22.36
C LYS A 308 -24.24 -1.39 22.87
N THR A 309 -24.37 -0.40 22.03
CA THR A 309 -25.03 0.86 22.38
C THR A 309 -26.41 0.91 21.75
N ASN A 310 -27.41 1.43 22.48
CA ASN A 310 -28.79 1.58 22.01
C ASN A 310 -28.96 2.65 20.91
N LYS A 311 -27.88 3.07 20.25
CA LYS A 311 -27.88 4.07 19.17
C LYS A 311 -27.85 3.37 17.81
N VAL A 312 -28.57 3.91 16.86
CA VAL A 312 -28.49 3.47 15.45
C VAL A 312 -27.12 3.84 14.91
N ILE A 313 -26.35 2.82 14.50
CA ILE A 313 -25.03 3.00 13.89
C ILE A 313 -25.17 2.65 12.40
N TYR A 314 -24.85 3.60 11.53
CA TYR A 314 -24.77 3.35 10.09
C TYR A 314 -23.38 2.79 9.75
N SER A 315 -23.32 1.61 9.16
CA SER A 315 -22.10 0.92 8.75
C SER A 315 -22.24 0.44 7.32
N MET A 316 -21.16 0.51 6.51
CA MET A 316 -21.25 0.22 5.07
C MET A 316 -21.48 -1.26 4.75
N ASP A 317 -21.30 -2.17 5.70
CA ASP A 317 -21.66 -3.58 5.60
C ASP A 317 -23.16 -3.82 5.76
N ASP A 318 -23.93 -2.84 6.29
CA ASP A 318 -25.39 -2.93 6.36
C ASP A 318 -25.99 -2.71 4.96
N LYS A 319 -26.38 -3.82 4.36
CA LYS A 319 -26.99 -3.84 3.02
C LYS A 319 -28.36 -3.17 2.96
N SER A 320 -29.08 -3.05 4.08
CA SER A 320 -30.37 -2.37 4.12
C SER A 320 -30.23 -0.85 3.94
N ILE A 321 -29.06 -0.31 4.30
CA ILE A 321 -28.78 1.12 4.27
C ILE A 321 -27.91 1.51 3.05
N PHE A 322 -26.80 0.78 2.85
CA PHE A 322 -25.84 1.08 1.78
C PHE A 322 -26.02 0.21 0.53
N GLY A 323 -26.88 -0.80 0.59
CA GLY A 323 -27.20 -1.67 -0.53
C GLY A 323 -26.14 -2.72 -0.87
N GLU A 324 -26.39 -3.44 -1.95
CA GLU A 324 -25.49 -4.45 -2.48
C GLU A 324 -24.30 -3.83 -3.23
N LEU A 325 -23.21 -4.59 -3.28
CA LEU A 325 -22.01 -4.18 -4.01
C LEU A 325 -22.20 -4.31 -5.52
N ILE A 326 -22.14 -3.19 -6.23
CA ILE A 326 -22.21 -3.16 -7.70
C ILE A 326 -20.87 -3.58 -8.30
N ASP A 327 -19.78 -2.97 -7.83
CA ASP A 327 -18.44 -3.24 -8.35
C ASP A 327 -17.36 -2.80 -7.34
N LEU A 328 -16.27 -3.60 -7.30
CA LEU A 328 -15.11 -3.33 -6.47
C LEU A 328 -13.86 -3.21 -7.35
N LYS A 329 -13.12 -2.10 -7.18
CA LYS A 329 -11.80 -1.90 -7.81
C LYS A 329 -10.83 -1.38 -6.76
N THR A 330 -9.99 -2.29 -6.26
CA THR A 330 -8.97 -2.00 -5.24
C THR A 330 -7.81 -1.19 -5.84
N ILE A 331 -6.95 -0.69 -4.97
CA ILE A 331 -5.71 0.00 -5.36
C ILE A 331 -4.81 -0.95 -6.15
N ASN A 332 -4.64 -2.18 -5.69
CA ASN A 332 -3.83 -3.19 -6.39
C ASN A 332 -4.36 -3.44 -7.81
N TRP A 333 -5.68 -3.59 -7.94
CA TRP A 333 -6.29 -3.69 -9.26
C TRP A 333 -5.97 -2.47 -10.14
N ALA A 334 -6.05 -1.27 -9.58
CA ALA A 334 -5.81 -0.03 -10.32
C ALA A 334 -4.35 0.10 -10.77
N ILE A 335 -3.38 -0.29 -9.94
CA ILE A 335 -1.95 -0.34 -10.27
C ILE A 335 -1.69 -1.40 -11.34
N GLU A 336 -2.13 -2.65 -11.13
CA GLU A 336 -1.93 -3.76 -12.06
C GLU A 336 -2.53 -3.52 -13.45
N ASN A 337 -3.58 -2.69 -13.52
CA ASN A 337 -4.23 -2.30 -14.76
C ASN A 337 -3.77 -0.94 -15.30
N ASN A 338 -2.69 -0.36 -14.78
CA ASN A 338 -2.12 0.93 -15.19
C ASN A 338 -3.16 2.06 -15.21
N LYS A 339 -4.03 2.12 -14.20
CA LYS A 339 -5.01 3.19 -14.02
C LYS A 339 -4.53 4.26 -13.06
N ILE A 340 -3.62 3.89 -12.18
CA ILE A 340 -2.83 4.76 -11.33
C ILE A 340 -1.38 4.27 -11.34
N THR A 341 -0.43 5.14 -10.96
CA THR A 341 0.97 4.73 -10.83
C THR A 341 1.19 3.96 -9.53
N ASP A 342 2.19 3.09 -9.51
CA ASP A 342 2.65 2.44 -8.29
C ASP A 342 3.43 3.41 -7.41
N TYR A 343 3.68 3.05 -6.15
CA TYR A 343 4.37 3.90 -5.20
C TYR A 343 5.44 3.16 -4.41
N ASN A 344 6.44 3.90 -3.96
CA ASN A 344 7.44 3.45 -3.00
C ASN A 344 7.14 4.08 -1.64
N LEU A 345 7.16 3.28 -0.59
CA LEU A 345 7.06 3.75 0.79
C LEU A 345 8.46 3.80 1.39
N ILE A 346 8.91 4.98 1.76
CA ILE A 346 10.24 5.23 2.31
C ILE A 346 10.12 5.56 3.79
N ILE A 347 10.70 4.73 4.65
CA ILE A 347 10.86 5.01 6.07
C ILE A 347 12.26 5.57 6.26
N LEU A 348 12.35 6.86 6.62
CA LEU A 348 13.62 7.46 7.01
C LEU A 348 13.84 7.23 8.49
N LYS A 349 14.77 6.33 8.82
CA LYS A 349 15.14 5.97 10.19
C LYS A 349 16.44 6.63 10.59
N ASN A 350 16.40 7.54 11.57
CA ASN A 350 17.58 8.07 12.26
C ASN A 350 17.31 8.13 13.75
N THR A 351 18.38 7.99 14.54
CA THR A 351 18.31 8.22 15.98
C THR A 351 18.29 9.73 16.29
N GLU A 352 17.82 10.09 17.47
CA GLU A 352 17.79 11.49 17.90
C GLU A 352 19.19 12.11 17.92
N ASN A 353 20.20 11.34 18.39
CA ASN A 353 21.59 11.77 18.40
C ASN A 353 22.13 12.02 16.98
N GLU A 354 21.82 11.13 16.02
CA GLU A 354 22.21 11.34 14.62
C GLU A 354 21.63 12.62 14.04
N ILE A 355 20.37 12.94 14.37
CA ILE A 355 19.69 14.15 13.90
C ILE A 355 20.31 15.39 14.54
N ASN A 356 20.56 15.35 15.86
CA ASN A 356 21.23 16.46 16.57
C ASN A 356 22.62 16.73 15.96
N ASP A 357 23.40 15.67 15.68
CA ASP A 357 24.70 15.80 15.03
C ASP A 357 24.58 16.46 13.65
N ILE A 358 23.56 16.10 12.87
CA ILE A 358 23.30 16.72 11.56
C ILE A 358 22.97 18.20 11.73
N ILE A 359 22.04 18.56 12.64
CA ILE A 359 21.65 19.95 12.87
C ILE A 359 22.87 20.80 13.31
N ASN A 360 23.67 20.28 14.24
CA ASN A 360 24.87 20.97 14.73
C ASN A 360 25.92 21.16 13.62
N ASN A 361 26.16 20.14 12.82
CA ASN A 361 27.13 20.20 11.72
C ASN A 361 26.70 21.13 10.57
N LEU A 362 25.40 21.35 10.43
CA LEU A 362 24.83 22.25 9.42
C LEU A 362 24.92 23.72 9.83
N ASN A 363 25.33 24.02 11.06
CA ASN A 363 25.41 25.39 11.62
C ASN A 363 24.11 26.19 11.42
N LEU A 364 22.96 25.53 11.54
CA LEU A 364 21.65 26.16 11.41
C LEU A 364 21.31 26.93 12.70
N ASN A 365 21.39 28.26 12.64
CA ASN A 365 21.16 29.15 13.79
C ASN A 365 19.65 29.42 13.98
N ASP A 366 18.86 28.38 14.30
CA ASP A 366 17.44 28.54 14.63
C ASP A 366 17.05 27.59 15.76
N ASN A 367 16.80 28.15 16.94
CA ASN A 367 16.43 27.38 18.13
C ASN A 367 15.15 26.56 17.95
N SER A 368 14.22 27.01 17.09
CA SER A 368 12.97 26.29 16.84
C SER A 368 13.18 24.92 16.19
N ILE A 369 14.33 24.69 15.54
CA ILE A 369 14.66 23.39 14.92
C ILE A 369 14.83 22.31 15.99
N MET A 370 15.46 22.66 17.12
CA MET A 370 15.65 21.70 18.22
C MET A 370 14.34 21.37 18.94
N GLU A 371 13.38 22.30 18.95
CA GLU A 371 12.05 22.09 19.55
C GLU A 371 11.13 21.26 18.64
N HIS A 372 11.33 21.31 17.31
CA HIS A 372 10.47 20.67 16.31
C HIS A 372 11.26 19.81 15.32
N LYS A 373 12.05 18.86 15.85
CA LYS A 373 12.94 17.99 15.04
C LYS A 373 12.21 17.20 13.97
N ASP A 374 11.00 16.71 14.25
CA ASP A 374 10.18 15.96 13.27
C ASP A 374 9.81 16.84 12.06
N LEU A 375 9.45 18.10 12.29
CA LEU A 375 9.11 19.04 11.22
C LEU A 375 10.36 19.41 10.41
N PHE A 376 11.49 19.64 11.09
CA PHE A 376 12.78 19.88 10.42
C PHE A 376 13.20 18.68 9.58
N LEU A 377 13.13 17.47 10.14
CA LEU A 377 13.46 16.23 9.44
C LEU A 377 12.57 16.04 8.19
N SER A 378 11.29 16.37 8.29
CA SER A 378 10.36 16.32 7.17
C SER A 378 10.72 17.30 6.05
N ALA A 379 11.10 18.53 6.39
CA ALA A 379 11.58 19.54 5.45
C ALA A 379 12.90 19.10 4.79
N PHE A 380 13.86 18.67 5.61
CA PHE A 380 15.17 18.23 5.14
C PHE A 380 15.08 17.00 4.25
N MET A 381 14.27 16.01 4.66
CA MET A 381 14.07 14.79 3.89
C MET A 381 13.39 15.05 2.54
N SER A 382 12.43 15.97 2.51
CA SER A 382 11.76 16.35 1.25
C SER A 382 12.77 16.88 0.23
N LEU A 383 13.64 17.79 0.64
CA LEU A 383 14.68 18.36 -0.22
C LEU A 383 15.72 17.30 -0.62
N LYS A 384 16.17 16.46 0.33
CA LYS A 384 17.11 15.36 0.04
C LYS A 384 16.53 14.30 -0.86
N SER A 385 15.24 14.07 -0.79
CA SER A 385 14.56 13.13 -1.70
C SER A 385 14.47 13.68 -3.12
N ILE A 386 14.22 14.98 -3.29
CA ILE A 386 14.29 15.65 -4.61
C ILE A 386 15.72 15.60 -5.18
N GLU A 387 16.75 15.78 -4.34
CA GLU A 387 18.16 15.67 -4.74
C GLU A 387 18.53 14.24 -5.18
N LYS A 388 18.00 13.22 -4.51
CA LYS A 388 18.36 11.81 -4.74
C LYS A 388 17.61 11.16 -5.89
N TYR A 389 16.30 11.45 -6.00
CA TYR A 389 15.41 10.80 -6.95
C TYR A 389 15.02 11.77 -8.05
N ASP A 390 15.67 11.69 -9.21
CA ASP A 390 15.48 12.62 -10.35
C ASP A 390 14.01 12.76 -10.77
N GLU A 391 13.23 11.69 -10.62
CA GLU A 391 11.81 11.69 -10.93
C GLU A 391 10.92 12.34 -9.87
N LEU A 392 11.41 12.55 -8.62
CA LEU A 392 10.64 13.13 -7.53
C LEU A 392 10.77 14.65 -7.54
N THR A 393 9.71 15.32 -7.94
CA THR A 393 9.74 16.78 -8.14
C THR A 393 8.72 17.57 -7.33
N HIS A 394 7.54 17.01 -7.05
CA HIS A 394 6.44 17.74 -6.42
C HIS A 394 5.95 17.01 -5.17
N ILE A 395 6.17 17.63 -4.02
CA ILE A 395 5.92 17.03 -2.70
C ILE A 395 4.86 17.82 -1.93
N LEU A 396 3.97 17.08 -1.27
CA LEU A 396 3.01 17.61 -0.30
C LEU A 396 3.37 17.11 1.10
N ILE A 397 3.63 18.03 2.03
CA ILE A 397 3.95 17.72 3.43
C ILE A 397 2.71 17.98 4.28
N TYR A 398 2.23 16.95 4.96
CA TYR A 398 1.09 17.04 5.86
C TYR A 398 1.51 17.36 7.28
N THR A 399 0.91 18.39 7.87
CA THR A 399 1.05 18.80 9.26
C THR A 399 -0.32 18.87 9.95
N ASN A 400 -0.34 18.82 11.28
CA ASN A 400 -1.60 18.88 12.05
C ASN A 400 -2.04 20.32 12.39
N LYS A 401 -1.11 21.28 12.39
CA LYS A 401 -1.35 22.68 12.76
C LYS A 401 -0.86 23.65 11.68
N THR A 402 -1.54 24.78 11.58
CA THR A 402 -1.15 25.83 10.62
C THR A 402 0.25 26.37 10.92
N ASP A 403 0.57 26.57 12.20
CA ASP A 403 1.88 27.06 12.63
C ASP A 403 3.00 26.06 12.31
N HIS A 404 2.73 24.75 12.41
CA HIS A 404 3.66 23.70 12.00
C HIS A 404 3.89 23.69 10.48
N SER A 405 2.85 23.99 9.70
CA SER A 405 2.99 24.13 8.25
C SER A 405 3.88 25.32 7.86
N GLU A 406 3.73 26.45 8.57
CA GLU A 406 4.60 27.62 8.40
C GLU A 406 6.05 27.32 8.83
N LEU A 407 6.26 26.58 9.93
CA LEU A 407 7.59 26.16 10.37
C LEU A 407 8.26 25.27 9.31
N VAL A 408 7.56 24.29 8.75
CA VAL A 408 8.12 23.44 7.67
C VAL A 408 8.57 24.30 6.48
N LYS A 409 7.73 25.23 6.03
CA LYS A 409 8.08 26.18 4.98
C LYS A 409 9.32 26.99 5.32
N LYS A 410 9.41 27.52 6.55
CA LYS A 410 10.57 28.28 7.07
C LYS A 410 11.82 27.40 7.06
N TYR A 411 11.75 26.15 7.53
CA TYR A 411 12.91 25.23 7.53
C TYR A 411 13.40 24.91 6.12
N ILE A 412 12.50 24.73 5.16
CA ILE A 412 12.86 24.57 3.75
C ILE A 412 13.65 25.80 3.26
N ASP A 413 13.19 27.01 3.55
CA ASP A 413 13.89 28.25 3.16
C ASP A 413 15.28 28.36 3.79
N ILE A 414 15.42 28.04 5.09
CA ILE A 414 16.70 28.03 5.79
C ILE A 414 17.66 27.02 5.15
N ILE A 415 17.20 25.81 4.88
CA ILE A 415 18.01 24.75 4.27
C ILE A 415 18.44 25.14 2.86
N LEU A 416 17.56 25.75 2.07
CA LEU A 416 17.90 26.24 0.73
C LEU A 416 18.93 27.39 0.76
N ALA A 417 18.81 28.28 1.74
CA ALA A 417 19.75 29.39 1.93
C ALA A 417 21.15 28.93 2.35
N SER A 418 21.26 27.82 3.08
CA SER A 418 22.53 27.26 3.56
C SER A 418 23.38 26.58 2.48
N ASN A 419 22.85 26.39 1.26
CA ASN A 419 23.50 25.70 0.14
C ASN A 419 23.96 24.24 0.43
N ILE A 420 23.34 23.60 1.43
CA ILE A 420 23.67 22.21 1.81
C ILE A 420 23.09 21.18 0.82
N ILE A 421 22.08 21.60 0.07
CA ILE A 421 21.36 20.77 -0.89
C ILE A 421 21.73 21.19 -2.30
N ASN A 422 22.14 20.22 -3.13
CA ASN A 422 22.50 20.45 -4.51
C ASN A 422 21.29 20.21 -5.44
N ILE A 423 20.34 21.14 -5.43
CA ILE A 423 19.19 21.15 -6.34
C ILE A 423 19.12 22.46 -7.10
N ASN A 424 18.58 22.42 -8.32
CA ASN A 424 18.37 23.64 -9.10
C ASN A 424 17.35 24.55 -8.37
N LYS A 425 17.78 25.77 -8.06
CA LYS A 425 16.94 26.77 -7.37
C LYS A 425 16.24 27.72 -8.34
N GLU A 426 16.32 27.49 -9.62
CA GLU A 426 15.57 28.23 -10.60
C GLU A 426 14.14 27.67 -10.72
N ASN A 427 13.16 28.56 -10.73
CA ASN A 427 11.74 28.22 -10.93
C ASN A 427 11.21 27.12 -9.98
N TYR A 428 11.52 27.22 -8.69
CA TYR A 428 10.94 26.34 -7.68
C TYR A 428 9.75 26.98 -6.95
N TYR A 429 8.98 26.14 -6.27
CA TYR A 429 7.82 26.56 -5.48
C TYR A 429 7.91 26.03 -4.05
N ASN A 430 7.83 26.91 -3.05
CA ASN A 430 7.79 26.55 -1.62
C ASN A 430 6.76 27.42 -0.89
N LYS A 431 5.65 26.86 -0.46
CA LYS A 431 4.62 27.58 0.30
C LYS A 431 3.94 26.73 1.37
N SER A 432 3.54 27.40 2.45
CA SER A 432 2.55 26.90 3.39
C SER A 432 1.17 27.32 2.93
N LEU A 433 0.27 26.34 2.76
CA LEU A 433 -1.11 26.58 2.32
C LEU A 433 -2.08 25.94 3.32
N HIS A 434 -2.98 26.72 3.89
CA HIS A 434 -3.95 26.30 4.88
C HIS A 434 -5.22 27.18 4.84
N SER A 435 -6.26 26.81 5.58
CA SER A 435 -7.56 27.50 5.55
C SER A 435 -7.52 28.99 5.93
N LYS A 436 -6.47 29.41 6.65
CA LYS A 436 -6.24 30.81 7.04
C LYS A 436 -5.39 31.58 6.03
N SER A 437 -4.84 30.92 4.99
CA SER A 437 -4.08 31.60 3.95
C SER A 437 -5.00 32.51 3.15
N SER A 438 -4.57 33.74 2.90
CA SER A 438 -5.31 34.74 2.09
C SER A 438 -5.22 34.48 0.58
N GLU A 439 -4.50 33.46 0.16
CA GLU A 439 -4.17 33.22 -1.24
C GLU A 439 -5.22 32.37 -1.95
N ASN A 440 -5.42 32.66 -3.23
CA ASN A 440 -6.35 31.89 -4.06
C ASN A 440 -5.70 30.56 -4.46
N LEU A 441 -6.24 29.45 -3.99
CA LEU A 441 -5.74 28.11 -4.33
C LEU A 441 -5.89 27.79 -5.82
N TYR A 442 -6.99 28.21 -6.43
CA TYR A 442 -7.37 27.90 -7.80
C TYR A 442 -7.40 29.14 -8.67
N ASP A 443 -7.24 28.93 -9.98
CA ASP A 443 -7.34 29.98 -10.97
C ASP A 443 -8.72 30.67 -10.93
N ILE A 444 -8.70 32.00 -10.98
CA ILE A 444 -9.89 32.83 -10.99
C ILE A 444 -9.96 33.55 -12.32
N LYS A 445 -11.06 33.36 -13.04
CA LYS A 445 -11.36 34.16 -14.24
C LYS A 445 -11.87 35.54 -13.82
N LEU A 446 -11.15 36.58 -14.20
CA LEU A 446 -11.51 37.97 -13.93
C LEU A 446 -12.57 38.45 -14.88
N ILE A 447 -13.16 39.62 -14.56
CA ILE A 447 -14.26 40.23 -15.36
C ILE A 447 -13.78 40.59 -16.78
N ASP A 448 -12.53 40.97 -16.94
CA ASP A 448 -11.88 41.26 -18.23
C ASP A 448 -11.56 40.02 -19.08
N GLY A 449 -11.88 38.83 -18.58
CA GLY A 449 -11.60 37.55 -19.24
C GLY A 449 -10.21 36.99 -18.98
N SER A 450 -9.31 37.74 -18.34
CA SER A 450 -7.99 37.24 -17.93
C SER A 450 -8.10 36.22 -16.80
N ILE A 451 -7.07 35.38 -16.64
CA ILE A 451 -7.00 34.38 -15.58
C ILE A 451 -5.98 34.81 -14.54
N LYS A 452 -6.45 35.07 -13.31
CA LYS A 452 -5.58 35.21 -12.17
C LYS A 452 -5.18 33.79 -11.70
N GLU A 453 -3.90 33.48 -11.85
CA GLU A 453 -3.34 32.18 -11.55
C GLU A 453 -3.40 31.87 -10.05
N GLY A 454 -3.92 30.68 -9.71
CA GLY A 454 -3.96 30.16 -8.35
C GLY A 454 -2.65 29.49 -7.94
N GLU A 455 -2.51 29.23 -6.64
CA GLU A 455 -1.28 28.65 -6.08
C GLU A 455 -1.01 27.22 -6.59
N ILE A 456 -2.05 26.43 -6.87
CA ILE A 456 -1.90 25.07 -7.43
C ILE A 456 -1.32 25.14 -8.85
N SER A 457 -1.77 26.07 -9.68
CA SER A 457 -1.23 26.24 -11.04
C SER A 457 0.23 26.67 -11.02
N LYS A 458 0.61 27.57 -10.10
CA LYS A 458 2.01 27.97 -9.90
C LYS A 458 2.87 26.78 -9.46
N PHE A 459 2.39 25.98 -8.49
CA PHE A 459 3.04 24.76 -8.05
C PHE A 459 3.26 23.79 -9.22
N GLN A 460 2.23 23.56 -10.05
CA GLN A 460 2.34 22.66 -11.20
C GLN A 460 3.30 23.16 -12.29
N LYS A 461 3.47 24.47 -12.45
CA LYS A 461 4.39 25.06 -13.46
C LYS A 461 5.84 25.07 -13.01
N ALA A 462 6.10 25.00 -11.71
CA ALA A 462 7.44 24.96 -11.18
C ALA A 462 8.22 23.73 -11.68
N SER A 463 9.54 23.82 -11.74
CA SER A 463 10.44 22.70 -12.06
C SER A 463 10.35 21.64 -10.97
N TRP A 464 10.36 22.08 -9.72
CA TRP A 464 10.03 21.27 -8.54
C TRP A 464 9.32 22.15 -7.52
N GLY A 465 8.59 21.53 -6.59
CA GLY A 465 7.87 22.29 -5.59
C GLY A 465 7.53 21.48 -4.34
N ILE A 466 7.41 22.20 -3.24
CA ILE A 466 6.95 21.68 -1.97
C ILE A 466 5.80 22.54 -1.46
N ILE A 467 4.71 21.90 -1.10
CA ILE A 467 3.61 22.50 -0.36
C ILE A 467 3.58 21.87 1.03
N SER A 468 3.62 22.67 2.09
CA SER A 468 3.25 22.25 3.42
C SER A 468 1.81 22.66 3.72
N GLY A 469 1.03 21.81 4.40
CA GLY A 469 -0.36 22.15 4.65
C GLY A 469 -1.07 21.26 5.66
N VAL A 470 -2.13 21.84 6.26
CA VAL A 470 -3.02 21.15 7.17
C VAL A 470 -4.24 20.70 6.38
N TYR A 471 -4.22 19.48 5.89
CA TYR A 471 -5.32 18.78 5.20
C TYR A 471 -6.14 19.61 4.19
N ILE A 472 -5.64 20.74 3.72
CA ILE A 472 -6.33 21.59 2.75
C ILE A 472 -6.50 20.90 1.39
N PHE A 473 -5.63 19.95 1.11
CA PHE A 473 -5.62 19.13 -0.11
C PHE A 473 -6.19 17.72 0.14
N GLY A 474 -7.11 17.57 1.08
CA GLY A 474 -7.73 16.31 1.41
C GLY A 474 -8.54 15.74 0.24
N GLU A 475 -9.85 15.84 0.30
CA GLU A 475 -10.73 15.28 -0.72
C GLU A 475 -10.79 16.15 -1.98
N GLY A 476 -10.82 15.50 -3.13
CA GLY A 476 -11.01 16.17 -4.42
C GLY A 476 -9.78 16.85 -5.04
N PHE A 477 -8.65 17.00 -4.33
CA PHE A 477 -7.46 17.64 -4.89
C PHE A 477 -6.93 16.87 -6.11
N ASP A 478 -6.80 17.57 -7.23
CA ASP A 478 -6.33 17.02 -8.51
C ASP A 478 -5.05 17.72 -8.98
N CYS A 479 -3.92 17.03 -8.82
CA CYS A 479 -2.62 17.50 -9.27
C CYS A 479 -1.83 16.31 -9.84
N PRO A 480 -1.90 16.04 -11.16
CA PRO A 480 -1.18 14.94 -11.79
C PRO A 480 0.34 14.99 -11.58
N LYS A 481 0.90 16.19 -11.49
CA LYS A 481 2.33 16.41 -11.29
C LYS A 481 2.82 16.05 -9.88
N LEU A 482 1.92 16.06 -8.87
CA LEU A 482 2.24 15.64 -7.51
C LEU A 482 2.70 14.18 -7.50
N ASN A 483 3.91 13.92 -7.02
CA ASN A 483 4.48 12.58 -6.97
C ASN A 483 5.16 12.22 -5.64
N GLY A 484 5.14 13.11 -4.65
CA GLY A 484 5.58 12.84 -3.29
C GLY A 484 4.60 13.29 -2.23
N VAL A 485 4.46 12.51 -1.14
CA VAL A 485 3.81 12.94 0.11
C VAL A 485 4.69 12.61 1.29
N VAL A 486 4.69 13.50 2.29
CA VAL A 486 5.42 13.34 3.53
C VAL A 486 4.46 13.50 4.71
N PHE A 487 4.49 12.55 5.63
CA PHE A 487 3.74 12.61 6.88
C PHE A 487 4.66 13.09 8.00
N SER A 488 4.67 14.40 8.27
CA SER A 488 5.53 14.95 9.31
C SER A 488 5.05 14.65 10.72
N GLU A 489 3.74 14.52 10.90
CA GLU A 489 3.11 14.32 12.20
C GLU A 489 2.12 13.16 12.17
N ASN A 490 1.73 12.67 13.35
CA ASN A 490 0.75 11.62 13.49
C ASN A 490 -0.64 12.12 13.06
N MET A 491 -1.30 11.39 12.17
CA MET A 491 -2.67 11.68 11.72
C MET A 491 -3.66 10.74 12.40
N GLU A 492 -4.73 11.28 12.94
CA GLU A 492 -5.76 10.48 13.62
C GLU A 492 -6.75 9.81 12.67
N SER A 493 -7.05 10.43 11.53
CA SER A 493 -8.09 9.94 10.62
C SER A 493 -7.54 8.91 9.63
N ASP A 494 -8.01 7.67 9.73
CA ASP A 494 -7.66 6.56 8.85
C ASP A 494 -7.87 6.86 7.37
N ILE A 495 -9.01 7.45 7.06
CA ILE A 495 -9.39 7.77 5.68
C ILE A 495 -8.50 8.86 5.12
N ARG A 496 -8.15 9.86 5.95
CA ARG A 496 -7.23 10.93 5.54
C ARG A 496 -5.85 10.37 5.21
N ILE A 497 -5.35 9.42 6.01
CA ILE A 497 -4.07 8.75 5.74
C ILE A 497 -4.11 8.08 4.37
N VAL A 498 -5.12 7.23 4.12
CA VAL A 498 -5.26 6.51 2.84
C VAL A 498 -5.39 7.46 1.66
N GLN A 499 -6.28 8.44 1.77
CA GLN A 499 -6.50 9.40 0.68
C GLN A 499 -5.25 10.25 0.40
N SER A 500 -4.54 10.69 1.45
CA SER A 500 -3.29 11.45 1.31
C SER A 500 -2.19 10.64 0.64
N THR A 501 -2.03 9.38 1.06
CA THR A 501 -1.05 8.44 0.49
C THR A 501 -1.26 8.24 -1.01
N LEU A 502 -2.51 8.21 -1.47
CA LEU A 502 -2.85 7.92 -2.86
C LEU A 502 -2.90 9.16 -3.78
N ARG A 503 -2.65 10.35 -3.25
CA ARG A 503 -2.60 11.57 -4.07
C ARG A 503 -1.51 11.54 -5.14
N PRO A 504 -0.27 11.14 -4.84
CA PRO A 504 0.79 11.09 -5.83
C PRO A 504 0.61 10.00 -6.89
N ASN A 505 -0.30 9.04 -6.69
CA ASN A 505 -0.49 7.91 -7.61
C ASN A 505 -1.26 8.23 -8.89
N ARG A 506 -1.73 9.46 -9.09
CA ARG A 506 -2.40 9.85 -10.33
C ARG A 506 -1.44 9.80 -11.50
N LEU A 507 -1.92 9.25 -12.62
CA LEU A 507 -1.16 9.26 -13.87
C LEU A 507 -0.96 10.71 -14.35
N ASP A 508 0.22 10.98 -14.88
CA ASP A 508 0.52 12.22 -15.59
C ASP A 508 0.81 11.89 -17.05
N SER A 509 0.02 12.45 -17.96
CA SER A 509 0.20 12.24 -19.41
C SER A 509 1.52 12.75 -19.94
N ASN A 510 2.10 13.75 -19.26
CA ASN A 510 3.39 14.33 -19.63
C ASN A 510 4.57 13.49 -19.10
N PHE A 511 4.34 12.63 -18.09
CA PHE A 511 5.34 11.77 -17.47
C PHE A 511 4.82 10.33 -17.33
N PRO A 512 4.81 9.55 -18.40
CA PRO A 512 4.23 8.20 -18.42
C PRO A 512 4.89 7.23 -17.42
N ASN A 513 6.16 7.44 -17.11
CA ASN A 513 6.95 6.63 -16.18
C ASN A 513 7.01 7.22 -14.76
N LYS A 514 6.08 8.12 -14.43
CA LYS A 514 5.99 8.72 -13.10
C LYS A 514 5.96 7.63 -12.03
N LYS A 515 6.76 7.81 -10.98
CA LYS A 515 6.71 7.04 -9.73
C LYS A 515 6.19 7.91 -8.61
N ALA A 516 5.42 7.31 -7.72
CA ALA A 516 4.93 7.96 -6.53
C ALA A 516 5.78 7.58 -5.30
N TYR A 517 5.88 8.51 -4.35
CA TYR A 517 6.67 8.34 -3.13
C TYR A 517 5.84 8.71 -1.91
N VAL A 518 5.82 7.82 -0.92
CA VAL A 518 5.26 8.05 0.40
C VAL A 518 6.41 8.04 1.39
N ILE A 519 6.67 9.15 2.06
CA ILE A 519 7.83 9.33 2.91
C ILE A 519 7.36 9.50 4.35
N ILE A 520 7.89 8.67 5.25
CA ILE A 520 7.59 8.71 6.68
C ILE A 520 8.91 8.95 7.43
N PRO A 521 9.18 10.17 7.88
CA PRO A 521 10.29 10.43 8.79
C PRO A 521 10.06 9.72 10.13
N TYR A 522 11.06 8.97 10.57
CA TYR A 522 11.03 8.17 11.77
C TYR A 522 12.26 8.43 12.64
N ILE A 523 12.05 9.02 13.81
CA ILE A 523 13.09 9.22 14.83
C ILE A 523 13.06 7.99 15.73
N ASP A 524 14.10 7.14 15.62
CA ASP A 524 14.21 5.95 16.43
C ASP A 524 14.88 6.27 17.76
N THR A 525 14.35 5.73 18.85
CA THR A 525 15.09 5.61 20.09
C THR A 525 16.11 4.50 19.91
N GLU A 526 17.32 4.63 20.45
CA GLU A 526 18.37 3.59 20.35
C GLU A 526 17.91 2.24 20.89
N ASN A 527 16.81 2.23 21.62
CA ASN A 527 16.17 1.04 22.15
C ASN A 527 15.06 0.57 21.20
N PHE A 528 15.33 -0.50 20.45
CA PHE A 528 14.39 -1.17 19.54
C PHE A 528 13.06 -1.55 20.20
N LEU A 529 13.05 -1.68 21.51
CA LEU A 529 12.01 -2.29 22.31
C LEU A 529 11.02 -1.28 22.88
N THR A 530 11.35 0.02 22.86
CA THR A 530 10.45 1.07 23.33
C THR A 530 9.63 1.64 22.18
N ASP A 531 8.29 1.55 22.31
CA ASP A 531 7.40 2.29 21.45
C ASP A 531 7.57 3.79 21.71
N ASN A 532 7.88 4.54 20.66
CA ASN A 532 7.89 5.99 20.70
C ASN A 532 6.81 6.56 19.77
N GLU A 533 6.46 7.82 19.94
CA GLU A 533 5.45 8.49 19.13
C GLU A 533 5.74 8.43 17.62
N SER A 534 7.04 8.46 17.28
CA SER A 534 7.47 8.42 15.88
C SER A 534 7.26 7.03 15.26
N PHE A 535 7.48 5.93 16.02
CA PHE A 535 7.14 4.59 15.56
C PHE A 535 5.63 4.39 15.49
N ASP A 536 4.87 4.89 16.46
CA ASP A 536 3.41 4.80 16.45
C ASP A 536 2.81 5.52 15.22
N LYS A 537 3.38 6.66 14.82
CA LYS A 537 3.06 7.33 13.55
C LYS A 537 3.28 6.40 12.36
N CYS A 538 4.46 5.80 12.25
CA CYS A 538 4.81 4.89 11.17
C CYS A 538 3.87 3.68 11.13
N ARG A 539 3.66 3.03 12.28
CA ARG A 539 2.76 1.89 12.47
C ARG A 539 1.34 2.19 12.03
N LYS A 540 0.76 3.31 12.49
CA LYS A 540 -0.60 3.72 12.13
C LYS A 540 -0.75 3.97 10.64
N ILE A 541 0.18 4.69 10.02
CA ILE A 541 0.14 4.98 8.59
C ILE A 541 0.19 3.67 7.79
N ILE A 542 1.12 2.78 8.10
CA ILE A 542 1.29 1.51 7.38
C ILE A 542 0.07 0.60 7.58
N ALA A 543 -0.45 0.47 8.79
CA ALA A 543 -1.63 -0.33 9.06
C ALA A 543 -2.85 0.13 8.24
N LYS A 544 -3.03 1.45 8.07
CA LYS A 544 -4.15 1.99 7.29
C LYS A 544 -3.96 1.82 5.78
N ILE A 545 -2.75 1.98 5.28
CA ILE A 545 -2.46 1.72 3.86
C ILE A 545 -2.64 0.22 3.54
N ARG A 546 -2.23 -0.68 4.45
CA ARG A 546 -2.40 -2.12 4.29
C ARG A 546 -3.86 -2.52 4.07
N ASN A 547 -4.80 -1.89 4.75
CA ASN A 547 -6.23 -2.19 4.59
C ASN A 547 -6.74 -1.97 3.15
N VAL A 548 -5.99 -1.25 2.33
CA VAL A 548 -6.32 -0.93 0.93
C VAL A 548 -5.29 -1.46 -0.07
N ASP A 549 -4.08 -1.79 0.39
CA ASP A 549 -2.99 -2.37 -0.40
C ASP A 549 -2.31 -3.52 0.37
N GLU A 550 -2.72 -4.74 0.09
CA GLU A 550 -2.17 -5.96 0.72
C GLU A 550 -0.68 -6.19 0.38
N LYS A 551 -0.18 -5.57 -0.70
CA LYS A 551 1.22 -5.71 -1.15
C LYS A 551 2.14 -4.63 -0.59
N ILE A 552 1.68 -3.85 0.39
CA ILE A 552 2.44 -2.71 0.95
C ILE A 552 3.83 -3.13 1.45
N GLU A 553 3.95 -4.32 2.04
CA GLU A 553 5.22 -4.79 2.60
C GLU A 553 6.35 -4.83 1.56
N GLN A 554 6.03 -5.18 0.31
CA GLN A 554 6.99 -5.23 -0.80
C GLN A 554 7.44 -3.84 -1.27
N LYS A 555 6.75 -2.78 -0.85
CA LYS A 555 6.99 -1.38 -1.24
C LYS A 555 7.75 -0.59 -0.19
N ILE A 556 7.99 -1.18 1.00
CA ILE A 556 8.67 -0.53 2.11
C ILE A 556 10.18 -0.55 1.86
N ASN A 557 10.80 0.64 1.94
CA ASN A 557 12.22 0.84 1.90
C ASN A 557 12.66 1.61 3.15
N VAL A 558 13.74 1.20 3.79
CA VAL A 558 14.30 1.87 4.95
C VAL A 558 15.59 2.57 4.56
N VAL A 559 15.65 3.86 4.81
CA VAL A 559 16.80 4.70 4.50
C VAL A 559 17.23 5.50 5.73
N THR A 560 18.46 5.99 5.73
CA THR A 560 19.01 6.88 6.76
C THR A 560 19.77 8.04 6.10
N LEU A 561 19.90 9.14 6.81
CA LEU A 561 20.85 10.19 6.46
C LEU A 561 22.26 9.78 6.90
N ASN A 562 23.23 9.82 5.99
CA ASN A 562 24.61 9.57 6.33
C ASN A 562 25.20 10.75 7.11
N LYS A 563 26.04 10.48 8.12
CA LYS A 563 26.79 11.52 8.82
C LYS A 563 27.87 12.13 7.89
N PRO A 564 28.06 13.44 7.93
CA PRO A 564 29.20 14.03 7.21
C PRO A 564 30.50 13.47 7.81
N SER A 565 31.40 12.96 6.94
CA SER A 565 32.72 12.55 7.40
C SER A 565 33.60 13.78 7.67
N TYR A 566 34.30 13.80 8.80
CA TYR A 566 35.17 14.92 9.26
C TYR A 566 36.34 15.26 8.32
N ASN A 567 36.54 14.55 7.21
CA ASN A 567 37.69 14.71 6.30
C ASN A 567 37.40 15.41 4.97
N TYR A 568 36.29 16.16 4.87
CA TYR A 568 35.95 16.84 3.63
C TYR A 568 36.69 18.16 3.46
N LYS A 569 37.65 18.20 2.53
CA LYS A 569 38.20 19.42 1.98
C LYS A 569 37.15 20.09 1.08
N GLN A 570 36.99 21.39 1.21
CA GLN A 570 35.96 22.27 0.63
C GLN A 570 35.80 22.25 -0.92
N ASN A 571 36.38 21.31 -1.64
CA ASN A 571 36.45 21.34 -3.11
C ASN A 571 35.75 20.21 -3.85
N ASP A 572 35.10 19.29 -3.18
CA ASP A 572 34.37 18.23 -3.88
C ASP A 572 32.86 18.48 -3.82
N ASN A 573 32.19 18.49 -4.99
CA ASN A 573 30.74 18.60 -5.21
C ASN A 573 29.93 17.42 -4.62
N ILE A 574 30.31 16.88 -3.46
CA ILE A 574 29.65 15.74 -2.84
C ILE A 574 28.68 16.27 -1.78
N SER A 575 27.44 15.85 -1.88
CA SER A 575 26.35 16.16 -0.96
C SER A 575 26.76 15.94 0.51
N PHE A 576 26.63 16.98 1.33
CA PHE A 576 27.05 16.99 2.73
C PHE A 576 26.37 15.89 3.60
N CYS A 577 25.15 15.51 3.28
CA CYS A 577 24.44 14.35 3.82
C CYS A 577 23.77 13.62 2.66
N SER A 578 24.04 12.35 2.47
CA SER A 578 23.38 11.53 1.46
C SER A 578 22.37 10.56 2.09
N ILE A 579 21.31 10.25 1.35
CA ILE A 579 20.39 9.20 1.72
C ILE A 579 21.00 7.83 1.36
N ILE A 580 21.15 6.96 2.37
CA ILE A 580 21.70 5.60 2.22
C ILE A 580 20.62 4.57 2.54
N GLU A 581 20.54 3.51 1.75
CA GLU A 581 19.66 2.38 2.04
C GLU A 581 20.25 1.51 3.16
N LYS A 582 19.42 1.18 4.15
CA LYS A 582 19.75 0.28 5.27
C LYS A 582 18.99 -1.04 5.16
N THR A 583 19.44 -1.93 4.31
CA THR A 583 18.81 -3.24 4.10
C THR A 583 18.75 -4.10 5.37
N GLY A 584 19.74 -3.98 6.26
CA GLY A 584 19.77 -4.70 7.55
C GLY A 584 18.66 -4.23 8.52
N GLU A 585 18.26 -2.97 8.46
CA GLU A 585 17.20 -2.40 9.30
C GLU A 585 15.80 -2.73 8.77
N LEU A 586 15.67 -2.98 7.47
CA LEU A 586 14.38 -3.31 6.85
C LEU A 586 13.73 -4.53 7.53
N LYS A 587 14.49 -5.60 7.75
CA LYS A 587 13.98 -6.81 8.42
C LYS A 587 13.47 -6.52 9.83
N LYS A 588 14.19 -5.73 10.60
CA LYS A 588 13.80 -5.36 11.96
C LYS A 588 12.52 -4.54 11.99
N ILE A 589 12.41 -3.55 11.12
CA ILE A 589 11.21 -2.70 11.04
C ILE A 589 10.00 -3.53 10.59
N ILE A 590 10.16 -4.41 9.58
CA ILE A 590 9.08 -5.29 9.12
C ILE A 590 8.61 -6.21 10.24
N LEU A 591 9.53 -6.84 10.96
CA LEU A 591 9.19 -7.71 12.09
C LEU A 591 8.42 -6.95 13.16
N ARG A 592 8.87 -5.75 13.54
CA ARG A 592 8.19 -4.89 14.50
C ARG A 592 6.80 -4.45 14.04
N LEU A 593 6.65 -4.14 12.74
CA LEU A 593 5.36 -3.80 12.15
C LEU A 593 4.39 -4.98 12.13
N ARG A 594 4.87 -6.20 11.89
CA ARG A 594 4.08 -7.43 11.96
C ARG A 594 3.63 -7.71 13.37
N TYR A 595 4.53 -7.69 14.32
CA TYR A 595 4.21 -7.89 15.74
C TYR A 595 3.17 -6.88 16.24
N SER A 596 3.29 -5.62 15.86
CA SER A 596 2.30 -4.58 16.18
C SER A 596 1.01 -4.66 15.34
N LYS A 597 0.80 -5.73 14.56
CA LYS A 597 -0.34 -5.97 13.66
C LYS A 597 -0.54 -4.89 12.57
N ALA A 598 0.45 -4.06 12.35
CA ALA A 598 0.42 -3.04 11.28
C ALA A 598 0.56 -3.66 9.88
N LEU A 599 1.34 -4.73 9.75
CA LEU A 599 1.42 -5.56 8.56
C LEU A 599 0.65 -6.88 8.80
N GLY A 600 0.10 -7.47 7.73
CA GLY A 600 -0.47 -8.81 7.79
C GLY A 600 0.60 -9.83 8.07
N SER A 601 0.24 -10.84 8.83
CA SER A 601 1.11 -11.97 9.05
C SER A 601 1.20 -12.81 7.78
N GLN A 602 2.43 -13.15 7.35
CA GLN A 602 2.65 -14.23 6.39
C GLN A 602 2.76 -15.58 7.11
N CYS A 603 2.95 -15.53 8.41
CA CYS A 603 3.01 -16.63 9.35
C CYS A 603 1.79 -16.57 10.29
N SER A 604 1.62 -17.55 11.17
CA SER A 604 0.64 -17.45 12.25
C SER A 604 0.98 -16.29 13.21
N GLU A 605 -0.02 -15.74 13.90
CA GLU A 605 0.23 -14.69 14.92
C GLU A 605 1.23 -15.18 15.98
N GLU A 606 1.23 -16.47 16.27
CA GLU A 606 2.12 -17.14 17.22
C GLU A 606 3.56 -17.18 16.70
N GLU A 607 3.77 -17.42 15.40
CA GLU A 607 5.11 -17.37 14.79
C GLU A 607 5.67 -15.94 14.76
N ASP A 608 4.85 -14.95 14.51
CA ASP A 608 5.28 -13.55 14.54
C ASP A 608 5.68 -13.11 15.95
N GLU A 609 4.92 -13.54 16.99
CA GLU A 609 5.27 -13.29 18.39
C GLU A 609 6.57 -13.98 18.78
N TYR A 610 6.74 -15.25 18.39
CA TYR A 610 7.96 -16.02 18.65
C TYR A 610 9.19 -15.34 18.01
N ASN A 611 9.08 -14.97 16.74
CA ASN A 611 10.17 -14.32 16.01
C ASN A 611 10.51 -12.93 16.59
N TYR A 612 9.52 -12.21 17.10
CA TYR A 612 9.74 -10.92 17.75
C TYR A 612 10.51 -11.08 19.07
N VAL A 613 10.10 -11.99 19.93
CA VAL A 613 10.80 -12.27 21.21
C VAL A 613 12.21 -12.80 20.96
N ARG A 614 12.38 -13.67 19.95
CA ARG A 614 13.70 -14.15 19.50
C ARG A 614 14.64 -13.01 19.10
N GLU A 615 14.14 -12.02 18.33
CA GLU A 615 14.96 -10.88 17.92
C GLU A 615 15.32 -9.98 19.12
N ILE A 616 14.41 -9.84 20.08
CA ILE A 616 14.68 -9.16 21.36
C ILE A 616 15.83 -9.86 22.10
N ASN A 617 15.73 -11.17 22.32
CA ASN A 617 16.77 -11.94 23.02
C ASN A 617 18.14 -11.78 22.36
N LYS A 618 18.17 -11.83 21.02
CA LYS A 618 19.39 -11.63 20.25
C LYS A 618 20.01 -10.25 20.46
N GLN A 619 19.18 -9.19 20.49
CA GLN A 619 19.65 -7.82 20.69
C GLN A 619 20.12 -7.57 22.11
N LEU A 620 19.47 -8.17 23.08
CA LEU A 620 19.88 -8.14 24.49
C LEU A 620 21.10 -9.06 24.74
N ASN A 621 21.58 -9.75 23.71
CA ASN A 621 22.69 -10.68 23.77
C ASN A 621 22.52 -11.77 24.84
N ILE A 622 21.29 -12.25 25.02
CA ILE A 622 20.96 -13.37 25.91
C ILE A 622 21.33 -14.65 25.19
N GLN A 623 22.28 -15.42 25.73
CA GLN A 623 22.87 -16.56 25.02
C GLN A 623 22.60 -17.92 25.66
N SER A 624 21.97 -17.95 26.84
CA SER A 624 21.66 -19.20 27.53
C SER A 624 20.31 -19.13 28.26
N LYS A 625 19.74 -20.33 28.51
CA LYS A 625 18.52 -20.47 29.31
C LYS A 625 18.68 -19.86 30.72
N GLU A 626 19.86 -20.02 31.31
CA GLU A 626 20.17 -19.48 32.65
C GLU A 626 20.17 -17.95 32.64
N GLU A 627 20.79 -17.34 31.63
CA GLU A 627 20.76 -15.88 31.45
C GLU A 627 19.32 -15.37 31.25
N TYR A 628 18.53 -16.06 30.45
CA TYR A 628 17.12 -15.71 30.23
C TYR A 628 16.31 -15.76 31.52
N THR A 629 16.47 -16.82 32.32
CA THR A 629 15.66 -17.03 33.53
C THR A 629 16.13 -16.19 34.74
N ASN A 630 17.42 -15.91 34.88
CA ASN A 630 17.97 -15.21 36.02
C ASN A 630 18.21 -13.72 35.81
N GLU A 631 18.65 -13.32 34.63
CA GLU A 631 19.09 -11.96 34.33
C GLU A 631 18.07 -11.19 33.49
N SER A 632 17.33 -11.87 32.60
CA SER A 632 16.44 -11.23 31.66
C SER A 632 15.24 -10.56 32.30
N VAL A 633 14.74 -11.05 33.44
CA VAL A 633 13.59 -10.45 34.14
C VAL A 633 13.85 -8.96 34.40
N LYS A 634 15.03 -8.62 34.88
CA LYS A 634 15.42 -7.24 35.14
C LYS A 634 15.62 -6.46 33.86
N ILE A 635 16.30 -7.04 32.88
CA ILE A 635 16.57 -6.41 31.58
C ILE A 635 15.27 -6.16 30.83
N TYR A 636 14.32 -7.11 30.83
CA TYR A 636 13.01 -6.94 30.22
C TYR A 636 12.20 -5.86 30.94
N HIS A 637 12.20 -5.84 32.28
CA HIS A 637 11.51 -4.83 33.06
C HIS A 637 12.10 -3.43 32.84
N ASP A 638 13.43 -3.31 32.83
CA ASP A 638 14.11 -2.03 32.60
C ASP A 638 13.86 -1.46 31.19
N ASN A 639 13.47 -2.32 30.24
CA ASN A 639 13.13 -1.97 28.86
C ASN A 639 11.61 -1.96 28.57
N TYR A 640 10.76 -2.06 29.60
CA TYR A 640 9.28 -2.07 29.48
C TYR A 640 8.75 -3.17 28.56
N ILE A 641 9.40 -4.34 28.53
CA ILE A 641 9.00 -5.49 27.70
C ILE A 641 8.30 -6.51 28.56
N GLU A 642 7.24 -7.11 28.03
CA GLU A 642 6.56 -8.22 28.70
C GLU A 642 7.46 -9.47 28.74
N TYR A 643 7.82 -9.88 29.95
CA TYR A 643 8.64 -11.06 30.17
C TYR A 643 7.81 -12.34 30.20
N ILE A 644 8.12 -13.29 29.32
CA ILE A 644 7.48 -14.59 29.27
C ILE A 644 8.24 -15.55 30.21
N LYS A 645 7.69 -15.82 31.37
CA LYS A 645 8.33 -16.61 32.42
C LYS A 645 8.69 -18.04 32.01
N ASN A 646 7.82 -18.72 31.24
CA ASN A 646 8.01 -20.07 30.74
C ASN A 646 7.86 -20.09 29.20
N PRO A 647 8.82 -19.57 28.44
CA PRO A 647 8.66 -19.43 27.00
C PRO A 647 8.58 -20.79 26.29
N GLU A 648 9.26 -21.80 26.76
CA GLU A 648 9.21 -23.16 26.23
C GLU A 648 7.81 -23.75 26.28
N GLU A 649 7.13 -23.70 27.43
CA GLU A 649 5.77 -24.17 27.59
C GLU A 649 4.78 -23.31 26.78
N TYR A 650 4.93 -21.99 26.88
CA TYR A 650 4.07 -21.01 26.19
C TYR A 650 4.08 -21.20 24.68
N PHE A 651 5.26 -21.28 24.07
CA PHE A 651 5.37 -21.42 22.62
C PHE A 651 5.19 -22.87 22.13
N LYS A 652 5.40 -23.90 23.00
CA LYS A 652 5.00 -25.28 22.67
C LYS A 652 3.49 -25.42 22.57
N LEU A 653 2.72 -24.80 23.46
CA LEU A 653 1.27 -24.77 23.38
C LEU A 653 0.75 -24.08 22.12
N LYS A 654 1.50 -23.11 21.63
CA LYS A 654 1.22 -22.39 20.36
C LYS A 654 1.76 -23.12 19.11
N GLY A 655 2.49 -24.21 19.26
CA GLY A 655 3.01 -25.02 18.16
C GLY A 655 4.21 -24.42 17.40
N VAL A 656 4.86 -23.37 17.94
CA VAL A 656 5.95 -22.66 17.27
C VAL A 656 7.32 -22.78 17.95
N TRP A 657 7.41 -23.47 19.05
CA TRP A 657 8.67 -23.71 19.77
C TRP A 657 9.60 -24.66 19.03
N THR A 658 10.85 -24.27 18.85
CA THR A 658 11.89 -25.10 18.27
C THR A 658 12.87 -25.64 19.36
N ASN A 659 13.69 -24.77 19.90
CA ASN A 659 14.62 -25.05 20.99
C ASN A 659 15.11 -23.72 21.62
N TRP A 660 15.86 -23.83 22.71
CA TRP A 660 16.36 -22.65 23.41
C TRP A 660 17.32 -21.80 22.57
N TYR A 661 18.21 -22.40 21.79
CA TYR A 661 19.15 -21.64 20.96
C TYR A 661 18.44 -20.84 19.86
N ASP A 662 17.44 -21.47 19.22
CA ASP A 662 16.62 -20.78 18.24
C ASP A 662 15.81 -19.65 18.89
N PHE A 663 15.17 -19.91 20.03
CA PHE A 663 14.41 -18.91 20.80
C PHE A 663 15.28 -17.73 21.24
N LEU A 664 16.54 -17.96 21.59
CA LEU A 664 17.49 -16.90 21.97
C LEU A 664 18.16 -16.23 20.77
N GLY A 665 17.94 -16.73 19.56
CA GLY A 665 18.54 -16.20 18.33
C GLY A 665 20.04 -16.40 18.23
N VAL A 666 20.57 -17.44 18.87
CA VAL A 666 22.01 -17.78 18.90
C VAL A 666 22.41 -18.45 17.58
N ASP A 667 23.51 -18.01 16.99
CA ASP A 667 24.05 -18.59 15.75
C ASP A 667 24.79 -19.90 16.09
N THR A 668 24.07 -21.02 15.93
CA THR A 668 24.60 -22.35 16.22
C THR A 668 25.54 -22.91 15.15
N GLN A 669 25.68 -22.29 13.99
CA GLN A 669 26.60 -22.70 12.93
C GLN A 669 28.07 -22.59 13.38
N LYS A 670 28.35 -21.74 14.34
CA LYS A 670 29.68 -21.55 14.93
C LYS A 670 30.09 -22.68 15.89
N PHE A 671 29.11 -23.45 16.37
CA PHE A 671 29.41 -24.52 17.34
C PHE A 671 30.07 -25.75 16.68
N ILE A 672 30.77 -26.53 17.49
CA ILE A 672 31.25 -27.87 17.08
C ILE A 672 29.99 -28.69 16.77
N GLN A 673 29.81 -29.13 15.52
CA GLN A 673 28.55 -29.74 15.09
C GLN A 673 28.40 -31.19 15.54
N ASP A 674 29.51 -31.95 15.62
CA ASP A 674 29.48 -33.33 16.07
C ASP A 674 29.68 -33.45 17.59
N LYS A 675 28.86 -34.28 18.24
CA LYS A 675 28.88 -34.50 19.69
C LYS A 675 30.23 -35.14 20.17
N ASN A 676 30.79 -36.06 19.41
CA ASN A 676 32.04 -36.73 19.79
C ASN A 676 33.23 -35.78 19.66
N ASP A 677 33.21 -34.93 18.62
CA ASP A 677 34.23 -33.88 18.45
C ASP A 677 34.18 -32.87 19.59
N TRP A 678 32.98 -32.51 20.04
CA TRP A 678 32.77 -31.66 21.21
C TRP A 678 33.33 -32.33 22.49
N ILE A 679 33.02 -33.60 22.74
CA ILE A 679 33.55 -34.38 23.89
C ILE A 679 35.09 -34.42 23.85
N ASN A 680 35.65 -34.71 22.68
CA ASN A 680 37.11 -34.78 22.50
C ASN A 680 37.73 -33.39 22.75
N PHE A 681 37.15 -32.34 22.23
CA PHE A 681 37.62 -30.97 22.46
C PHE A 681 37.61 -30.59 23.95
N CYS A 682 36.55 -30.96 24.69
CA CYS A 682 36.48 -30.75 26.13
C CYS A 682 37.57 -31.56 26.89
N LYS A 683 37.80 -32.81 26.50
CA LYS A 683 38.87 -33.67 27.10
C LYS A 683 40.27 -33.13 26.80
N GLU A 684 40.55 -32.68 25.60
CA GLU A 684 41.81 -32.06 25.19
C GLU A 684 42.11 -30.78 25.99
N ASN A 685 41.08 -30.04 26.37
CA ASN A 685 41.19 -28.83 27.19
C ASN A 685 41.07 -29.10 28.69
N ASN A 686 41.22 -30.38 29.12
CA ASN A 686 41.24 -30.79 30.53
C ASN A 686 40.00 -30.39 31.35
N VAL A 687 38.82 -30.34 30.77
CA VAL A 687 37.55 -30.06 31.45
C VAL A 687 37.22 -31.22 32.40
N LYS A 688 37.22 -30.98 33.72
CA LYS A 688 36.96 -31.98 34.78
C LYS A 688 35.83 -31.59 35.71
N SER A 689 35.28 -30.39 35.56
CA SER A 689 34.20 -29.88 36.37
C SER A 689 33.28 -28.96 35.54
N LEU A 690 32.08 -28.65 36.06
CA LEU A 690 31.19 -27.69 35.45
C LEU A 690 31.79 -26.28 35.40
N ASP A 691 32.65 -25.94 36.38
CA ASP A 691 33.31 -24.64 36.38
C ASP A 691 34.36 -24.55 35.28
N ASP A 692 35.14 -25.65 35.06
CA ASP A 692 36.07 -25.73 33.93
C ASP A 692 35.32 -25.60 32.59
N TYR A 693 34.14 -26.21 32.50
CA TYR A 693 33.31 -26.12 31.30
C TYR A 693 32.81 -24.66 31.05
N LYS A 694 32.36 -23.99 32.10
CA LYS A 694 31.97 -22.59 32.01
C LYS A 694 33.12 -21.68 31.57
N GLU A 695 34.31 -21.91 32.07
CA GLU A 695 35.49 -21.16 31.64
C GLU A 695 35.85 -21.48 30.18
N LEU A 696 35.72 -22.75 29.74
CA LEU A 696 35.93 -23.13 28.36
C LEU A 696 34.95 -22.41 27.41
N CYS A 697 33.68 -22.30 27.80
CA CYS A 697 32.67 -21.56 27.03
C CYS A 697 32.99 -20.07 26.92
N LYS A 698 33.65 -19.45 27.90
CA LYS A 698 34.08 -18.04 27.81
C LYS A 698 35.26 -17.87 26.85
N LEU A 699 36.14 -18.87 26.76
CA LEU A 699 37.33 -18.82 25.91
C LEU A 699 37.03 -19.15 24.45
N TYR A 700 36.06 -20.01 24.20
CA TYR A 700 35.78 -20.52 22.85
C TYR A 700 34.29 -20.42 22.48
N GLU A 701 33.96 -19.51 21.61
CA GLU A 701 32.57 -19.32 21.07
C GLU A 701 32.02 -20.59 20.40
N LYS A 702 32.89 -21.50 19.95
CA LYS A 702 32.47 -22.75 19.30
C LYS A 702 31.96 -23.83 20.27
N VAL A 703 32.00 -23.58 21.58
CA VAL A 703 31.52 -24.50 22.61
C VAL A 703 30.11 -24.06 23.05
N PRO A 704 29.08 -24.89 22.88
CA PRO A 704 27.72 -24.51 23.27
C PRO A 704 27.62 -24.41 24.80
N LYS A 705 27.04 -23.29 25.30
CA LYS A 705 26.83 -23.08 26.75
C LYS A 705 25.93 -24.17 27.37
N ASN A 706 24.93 -24.64 26.61
CA ASN A 706 24.06 -25.75 27.03
C ASN A 706 24.02 -26.84 25.94
N PRO A 707 24.91 -27.80 26.01
CA PRO A 707 25.02 -28.87 25.00
C PRO A 707 23.82 -29.82 24.97
N LEU A 708 23.01 -29.88 26.05
CA LEU A 708 21.76 -30.67 26.07
C LEU A 708 20.72 -30.15 25.07
N ASP A 709 20.69 -28.84 24.87
CA ASP A 709 19.74 -28.21 23.92
C ASP A 709 20.29 -28.24 22.48
N PHE A 710 21.55 -28.61 22.27
CA PHE A 710 22.17 -28.60 20.96
C PHE A 710 22.40 -30.01 20.40
N TYR A 711 23.03 -30.94 21.20
CA TYR A 711 23.30 -32.28 20.72
C TYR A 711 22.18 -33.27 21.03
N ILE A 712 21.64 -33.90 20.00
CA ILE A 712 20.59 -34.92 20.17
C ILE A 712 21.11 -36.08 21.03
N GLY A 713 20.39 -36.43 22.09
CA GLY A 713 20.75 -37.51 23.01
C GLY A 713 21.87 -37.16 23.96
N CYS A 714 22.23 -35.91 24.14
CA CYS A 714 23.08 -35.46 25.23
C CYS A 714 22.33 -35.53 26.56
N LEU A 715 22.89 -36.20 27.56
CA LEU A 715 22.20 -36.39 28.84
C LEU A 715 22.51 -35.25 29.81
N ASP A 716 23.76 -35.13 30.21
CA ASP A 716 24.26 -34.08 31.11
C ASP A 716 25.77 -33.92 30.93
N ILE A 717 26.32 -32.71 31.12
CA ILE A 717 27.75 -32.43 30.97
C ILE A 717 28.61 -33.34 31.85
N PRO A 718 28.31 -33.51 33.17
CA PRO A 718 29.05 -34.43 34.03
C PRO A 718 29.04 -35.88 33.57
N ILE A 719 27.93 -36.32 32.96
CA ILE A 719 27.81 -37.70 32.45
C ILE A 719 28.59 -37.86 31.15
N GLU A 720 28.40 -36.94 30.20
CA GLU A 720 29.04 -37.01 28.88
C GLU A 720 30.57 -36.85 28.96
N LEU A 721 31.06 -36.04 29.88
CA LEU A 721 32.48 -35.79 30.09
C LEU A 721 33.12 -36.69 31.20
N GLU A 722 32.34 -37.64 31.77
CA GLU A 722 32.80 -38.62 32.77
C GLU A 722 33.45 -37.97 34.00
N PHE A 723 32.84 -36.92 34.56
CA PHE A 723 33.37 -36.27 35.75
C PHE A 723 33.42 -37.24 36.94
N LYS A 724 34.53 -37.29 37.62
CA LYS A 724 34.68 -38.11 38.84
C LYS A 724 33.72 -37.56 39.91
N THR A 725 32.63 -38.27 40.18
CA THR A 725 31.78 -38.02 41.35
C THR A 725 32.57 -38.23 42.63
N LYS A 726 32.82 -37.18 43.40
CA LYS A 726 33.30 -37.40 44.79
C LYS A 726 32.17 -38.15 45.50
N ARG A 727 32.40 -39.45 45.75
CA ARG A 727 31.54 -40.18 46.70
C ARG A 727 31.65 -39.45 48.04
N ARG A 728 30.52 -38.96 48.55
CA ARG A 728 30.37 -38.52 49.94
C ARG A 728 30.41 -39.71 50.87
#